data_3052d151a6c7a78c0f35abacc881324c
#
_entry.id   3052d151a6c7a78c0f35abacc881324c
#
_cell.length_a   1.000
_cell.length_b   1.000
_cell.length_c   1.000
_cell.angle_alpha   90.00
_cell.angle_beta   90.00
_cell.angle_gamma   90.00
#
_symmetry.space_group_name_H-M   'P 1'
#
loop_
_entity.id
_entity.type
_entity.pdbx_description
1 polymer ?
#
loop_
_entity_poly.entity_id
_entity_poly.type
_entity_poly.pdbx_seq_one_letter_code
_entity_poly.pdbx_strand_id
1 'polypeptide(L)'
;MNKYCFFIACLLVWFNTNSQNNSFDVMLDSIQRLRRFSKNEKSNLDIKFKYAKLASDLSYKTKIDSTILISNTNLAYLYMLKNNLEHSKKMLDKNLKLAYKLNDSSSILNTCSILGYYHHLLGTQNDSAYYYYDIALKLSRKFKSVSIEIDILNNIAELQSDEHNYVNSDANLIEAINKINSLPINDENLDKRYYLYNQIATNAKHLKLYDKAIEYYQKTLLFNDKISDEHELGIYVNKFKNYLDIKINLAEVYKEKKDYKKALFIYKELLEDKSLLKKDPLSYMTILNNKAYNLFLSKNSNTKHINSLFNKAYKICDSLNALYEIAAGGNDMAEFYHAINKKDSALILSKRSYKIGKSIKEYYEVSRALLTLSKIEEGEMGKQYLYEHIKLNDSLLDIERASRNKFARIQYETDNYIDETKRLGTQNILIVIIGLIIILIFILIFIIRIQITKNKMLRFESEQQKANDEIYSLMLRQQAKVEEGRLLERHRISEELHDGILNKLSGSRLGLEFLSMDESNSNKKNYSFYINEIQSIEREIRDLSHELKNTLLDADKNFITILEEYIHNQSKLNAFAYSINQNNVIFWEDINDYIKINLYRIIQEAIQNTIKHAKANSITINLSINSNNLCVEIIDDGMGFDSTQKNEGIGLVNIESRISKLKGAYKIKSEIKKGTALMIIIPLS
;
A
#
# COMPACT_ATOMS: atom_id res chain seq x y z
N MET A 1 12.24 72.67 -46.95
CA MET A 1 11.20 72.32 -45.98
C MET A 1 10.99 70.81 -45.79
N ASN A 2 11.34 69.97 -46.73
CA ASN A 2 10.99 68.49 -46.61
C ASN A 2 11.96 67.63 -45.76
N LYS A 3 13.14 68.05 -45.42
CA LYS A 3 14.08 67.24 -44.58
C LYS A 3 13.78 67.34 -43.08
N TYR A 4 13.27 68.49 -42.62
CA TYR A 4 12.92 68.67 -41.20
C TYR A 4 11.61 67.98 -40.83
N CYS A 5 10.64 67.92 -41.73
CA CYS A 5 9.38 67.14 -41.48
C CYS A 5 9.62 65.64 -41.37
N PHE A 6 10.54 65.08 -42.18
CA PHE A 6 10.88 63.65 -42.08
C PHE A 6 11.62 63.32 -40.75
N PHE A 7 12.52 64.22 -40.34
CA PHE A 7 13.25 64.03 -39.06
C PHE A 7 12.34 64.16 -37.82
N ILE A 8 11.38 65.09 -37.85
CA ILE A 8 10.34 65.19 -36.80
C ILE A 8 9.39 64.03 -36.82
N ALA A 9 8.99 63.49 -37.98
CA ALA A 9 8.18 62.30 -38.12
C ALA A 9 8.93 61.02 -37.58
N CYS A 10 10.21 60.89 -37.88
CA CYS A 10 11.05 59.83 -37.36
C CYS A 10 11.27 59.97 -35.85
N LEU A 11 11.46 61.17 -35.32
CA LEU A 11 11.53 61.42 -33.87
C LEU A 11 10.22 61.14 -33.16
N LEU A 12 9.07 61.53 -33.71
CA LEU A 12 7.76 61.24 -33.17
C LEU A 12 7.44 59.72 -33.22
N VAL A 13 7.85 59.00 -34.24
CA VAL A 13 7.77 57.56 -34.32
C VAL A 13 8.71 56.91 -33.28
N TRP A 14 9.95 57.41 -33.14
CA TRP A 14 10.92 56.91 -32.17
C TRP A 14 10.48 57.20 -30.71
N PHE A 15 9.91 58.38 -30.41
CA PHE A 15 9.33 58.69 -29.09
C PHE A 15 8.07 57.83 -28.84
N ASN A 16 7.21 57.62 -29.81
CA ASN A 16 6.03 56.76 -29.65
C ASN A 16 6.44 55.26 -29.45
N THR A 17 7.45 54.79 -30.21
CA THR A 17 7.95 53.42 -30.01
C THR A 17 8.64 53.24 -28.67
N ASN A 18 9.43 54.21 -28.20
CA ASN A 18 10.07 54.16 -26.89
C ASN A 18 9.05 54.26 -25.71
N SER A 19 7.99 55.08 -25.86
CA SER A 19 6.94 55.18 -24.85
C SER A 19 6.08 53.91 -24.77
N GLN A 20 5.82 53.29 -25.92
CA GLN A 20 5.12 52.00 -25.99
C GLN A 20 5.97 50.85 -25.47
N ASN A 21 7.27 50.81 -25.77
CA ASN A 21 8.19 49.84 -25.20
C ASN A 21 8.31 49.97 -23.69
N ASN A 22 8.42 51.19 -23.15
CA ASN A 22 8.43 51.39 -21.70
C ASN A 22 7.14 50.93 -21.01
N SER A 23 5.96 51.15 -21.60
CA SER A 23 4.69 50.70 -21.04
C SER A 23 4.53 49.19 -21.14
N PHE A 24 5.11 48.58 -22.16
CA PHE A 24 5.05 47.13 -22.37
C PHE A 24 5.98 46.37 -21.43
N ASP A 25 7.22 46.87 -21.23
CA ASP A 25 8.17 46.30 -20.27
C ASP A 25 7.67 46.43 -18.81
N VAL A 26 7.04 47.55 -18.46
CA VAL A 26 6.36 47.73 -17.16
C VAL A 26 5.22 46.72 -16.98
N MET A 27 4.47 46.40 -18.04
CA MET A 27 3.42 45.39 -17.97
C MET A 27 3.98 43.98 -17.76
N LEU A 28 5.08 43.62 -18.43
CA LEU A 28 5.74 42.32 -18.23
C LEU A 28 6.30 42.18 -16.83
N ASP A 29 6.96 43.23 -16.30
CA ASP A 29 7.45 43.25 -14.93
C ASP A 29 6.30 43.13 -13.91
N SER A 30 5.17 43.82 -14.15
CA SER A 30 3.97 43.71 -13.32
C SER A 30 3.42 42.28 -13.31
N ILE A 31 3.37 41.60 -14.47
CA ILE A 31 2.95 40.20 -14.55
C ILE A 31 3.90 39.29 -13.77
N GLN A 32 5.20 39.50 -13.88
CA GLN A 32 6.19 38.72 -13.12
C GLN A 32 6.03 38.93 -11.60
N ARG A 33 5.83 40.18 -11.15
CA ARG A 33 5.57 40.49 -9.73
C ARG A 33 4.29 39.82 -9.24
N LEU A 34 3.20 39.90 -10.01
CA LEU A 34 1.93 39.26 -9.66
C LEU A 34 2.06 37.73 -9.59
N ARG A 35 2.82 37.11 -10.49
CA ARG A 35 3.12 35.68 -10.44
C ARG A 35 3.92 35.32 -9.18
N ARG A 36 4.92 36.15 -8.79
CA ARG A 36 5.67 35.94 -7.53
C ARG A 36 4.72 36.04 -6.32
N PHE A 37 3.85 37.07 -6.28
CA PHE A 37 2.88 37.20 -5.19
C PHE A 37 1.88 36.04 -5.15
N SER A 38 1.46 35.52 -6.31
CA SER A 38 0.56 34.36 -6.35
C SER A 38 1.22 33.04 -5.93
N LYS A 39 2.55 32.99 -5.93
CA LYS A 39 3.35 31.86 -5.44
C LYS A 39 3.90 32.08 -4.03
N ASN A 40 3.67 33.25 -3.44
CA ASN A 40 4.16 33.55 -2.10
C ASN A 40 3.50 32.65 -1.07
N GLU A 41 4.31 31.80 -0.44
CA GLU A 41 3.88 30.81 0.54
C GLU A 41 3.17 31.43 1.75
N LYS A 42 3.57 32.66 2.15
CA LYS A 42 2.99 33.40 3.27
C LYS A 42 1.57 33.97 3.01
N SER A 43 1.06 33.86 1.79
CA SER A 43 -0.25 34.38 1.44
C SER A 43 -1.32 33.30 1.50
N ASN A 44 -2.50 33.63 2.03
CA ASN A 44 -3.63 32.70 1.98
C ASN A 44 -4.08 32.41 0.54
N LEU A 45 -4.84 31.33 0.34
CA LEU A 45 -5.27 30.85 -0.97
C LEU A 45 -6.04 31.91 -1.76
N ASP A 46 -6.87 32.72 -1.11
CA ASP A 46 -7.67 33.77 -1.76
C ASP A 46 -6.81 34.88 -2.31
N ILE A 47 -5.78 35.28 -1.57
CA ILE A 47 -4.80 36.28 -2.00
C ILE A 47 -3.97 35.74 -3.17
N LYS A 48 -3.48 34.49 -3.08
CA LYS A 48 -2.75 33.83 -4.17
C LYS A 48 -3.60 33.78 -5.44
N PHE A 49 -4.84 33.38 -5.32
CA PHE A 49 -5.80 33.30 -6.41
C PHE A 49 -6.06 34.68 -7.06
N LYS A 50 -6.26 35.72 -6.25
CA LYS A 50 -6.45 37.10 -6.75
C LYS A 50 -5.26 37.56 -7.61
N TYR A 51 -4.04 37.35 -7.13
CA TYR A 51 -2.83 37.73 -7.88
C TYR A 51 -2.64 36.89 -9.14
N ALA A 52 -2.89 35.58 -9.09
CA ALA A 52 -2.81 34.73 -10.27
C ALA A 52 -3.84 35.13 -11.34
N LYS A 53 -5.07 35.48 -10.94
CA LYS A 53 -6.10 35.96 -11.87
C LYS A 53 -5.69 37.27 -12.53
N LEU A 54 -5.20 38.24 -11.75
CA LEU A 54 -4.68 39.50 -12.29
C LEU A 54 -3.49 39.27 -13.24
N ALA A 55 -2.58 38.35 -12.91
CA ALA A 55 -1.46 38.02 -13.80
C ALA A 55 -1.95 37.38 -15.11
N SER A 56 -2.96 36.50 -15.06
CA SER A 56 -3.57 35.92 -16.26
C SER A 56 -4.25 36.98 -17.13
N ASP A 57 -5.12 37.83 -16.52
CA ASP A 57 -5.84 38.89 -17.25
C ASP A 57 -4.89 39.88 -17.93
N LEU A 58 -3.80 40.26 -17.25
CA LEU A 58 -2.76 41.12 -17.86
C LEU A 58 -1.98 40.39 -18.95
N SER A 59 -1.71 39.09 -18.79
CA SER A 59 -1.01 38.28 -19.81
C SER A 59 -1.75 38.24 -21.13
N TYR A 60 -3.08 38.15 -21.12
CA TYR A 60 -3.89 38.24 -22.35
C TYR A 60 -3.76 39.58 -23.07
N LYS A 61 -3.57 40.69 -22.35
CA LYS A 61 -3.37 42.01 -22.91
C LYS A 61 -2.03 42.15 -23.66
N THR A 62 -1.02 41.37 -23.23
CA THR A 62 0.30 41.35 -23.93
C THR A 62 0.27 40.68 -25.29
N LYS A 63 -0.69 39.83 -25.56
CA LYS A 63 -0.76 38.94 -26.73
C LYS A 63 0.49 38.04 -26.90
N ILE A 64 1.28 37.85 -25.86
CA ILE A 64 2.45 36.95 -25.86
C ILE A 64 1.99 35.60 -25.35
N ASP A 65 1.96 34.60 -26.22
CA ASP A 65 1.48 33.25 -25.94
C ASP A 65 2.24 32.59 -24.77
N SER A 66 3.57 32.72 -24.70
CA SER A 66 4.36 32.16 -23.59
C SER A 66 4.02 32.77 -22.23
N THR A 67 3.72 34.06 -22.20
CA THR A 67 3.30 34.77 -20.99
C THR A 67 1.91 34.31 -20.56
N ILE A 68 0.99 34.12 -21.52
CA ILE A 68 -0.35 33.58 -21.27
C ILE A 68 -0.25 32.16 -20.70
N LEU A 69 0.55 31.29 -21.31
CA LEU A 69 0.75 29.91 -20.87
C LEU A 69 1.18 29.81 -19.40
N ILE A 70 2.24 30.54 -19.02
CA ILE A 70 2.77 30.48 -17.66
C ILE A 70 1.77 31.00 -16.63
N SER A 71 1.06 32.09 -16.92
CA SER A 71 0.07 32.67 -15.99
C SER A 71 -1.14 31.78 -15.84
N ASN A 72 -1.63 31.20 -16.94
CA ASN A 72 -2.78 30.32 -16.94
C ASN A 72 -2.49 28.99 -16.21
N THR A 73 -1.30 28.43 -16.38
CA THR A 73 -0.88 27.20 -15.67
C THR A 73 -0.97 27.39 -14.15
N ASN A 74 -0.45 28.49 -13.66
CA ASN A 74 -0.53 28.83 -12.22
C ASN A 74 -1.98 29.08 -11.76
N LEU A 75 -2.76 29.80 -12.54
CA LEU A 75 -4.19 30.06 -12.21
C LEU A 75 -5.01 28.78 -12.22
N ALA A 76 -4.78 27.89 -13.18
CA ALA A 76 -5.47 26.61 -13.28
C ALA A 76 -5.18 25.72 -12.04
N TYR A 77 -3.94 25.69 -11.56
CA TYR A 77 -3.58 25.02 -10.32
C TYR A 77 -4.34 25.59 -9.12
N LEU A 78 -4.44 26.91 -9.00
CA LEU A 78 -5.17 27.55 -7.91
C LEU A 78 -6.70 27.37 -8.00
N TYR A 79 -7.27 27.27 -9.22
CA TYR A 79 -8.67 26.83 -9.38
C TYR A 79 -8.90 25.44 -8.81
N MET A 80 -7.96 24.53 -9.05
CA MET A 80 -8.04 23.16 -8.53
C MET A 80 -8.00 23.15 -7.00
N LEU A 81 -7.08 23.90 -6.39
CA LEU A 81 -6.99 24.03 -4.93
C LEU A 81 -8.25 24.65 -4.30
N LYS A 82 -9.00 25.47 -5.06
CA LYS A 82 -10.32 25.99 -4.66
C LYS A 82 -11.49 25.05 -4.98
N ASN A 83 -11.18 23.80 -5.32
CA ASN A 83 -12.16 22.78 -5.72
C ASN A 83 -13.02 23.16 -6.95
N ASN A 84 -12.55 24.09 -7.79
CA ASN A 84 -13.19 24.45 -9.06
C ASN A 84 -12.53 23.66 -10.20
N LEU A 85 -12.80 22.36 -10.23
CA LEU A 85 -12.16 21.40 -11.10
C LEU A 85 -12.50 21.63 -12.57
N GLU A 86 -13.72 22.07 -12.88
CA GLU A 86 -14.17 22.32 -14.26
C GLU A 86 -13.39 23.46 -14.94
N HIS A 87 -13.27 24.60 -14.23
CA HIS A 87 -12.50 25.74 -14.77
C HIS A 87 -11.01 25.40 -14.91
N SER A 88 -10.45 24.67 -13.93
CA SER A 88 -9.07 24.20 -14.01
C SER A 88 -8.84 23.36 -15.27
N LYS A 89 -9.65 22.33 -15.47
CA LYS A 89 -9.53 21.43 -16.63
C LYS A 89 -9.61 22.16 -17.98
N LYS A 90 -10.64 23.00 -18.12
CA LYS A 90 -10.84 23.78 -19.34
C LYS A 90 -9.64 24.69 -19.66
N MET A 91 -9.02 25.27 -18.64
CA MET A 91 -7.84 26.11 -18.78
C MET A 91 -6.60 25.29 -19.13
N LEU A 92 -6.38 24.16 -18.47
CA LEU A 92 -5.25 23.27 -18.73
C LEU A 92 -5.30 22.68 -20.15
N ASP A 93 -6.49 22.26 -20.62
CA ASP A 93 -6.65 21.73 -21.98
C ASP A 93 -6.32 22.79 -23.06
N LYS A 94 -6.75 24.04 -22.85
CA LYS A 94 -6.39 25.15 -23.74
C LYS A 94 -4.88 25.42 -23.71
N ASN A 95 -4.29 25.41 -22.52
CA ASN A 95 -2.85 25.62 -22.36
C ASN A 95 -2.05 24.53 -23.05
N LEU A 96 -2.43 23.27 -22.87
CA LEU A 96 -1.72 22.15 -23.49
C LEU A 96 -1.75 22.23 -25.02
N LYS A 97 -2.93 22.55 -25.60
CA LYS A 97 -3.07 22.76 -27.05
C LYS A 97 -2.18 23.89 -27.57
N LEU A 98 -2.13 25.00 -26.84
CA LEU A 98 -1.30 26.14 -27.19
C LEU A 98 0.20 25.83 -27.06
N ALA A 99 0.60 25.15 -26.00
CA ALA A 99 1.98 24.73 -25.77
C ALA A 99 2.50 23.78 -26.85
N TYR A 100 1.68 22.83 -27.31
CA TYR A 100 2.01 21.97 -28.45
C TYR A 100 2.14 22.76 -29.74
N LYS A 101 1.20 23.70 -30.00
CA LYS A 101 1.26 24.58 -31.19
C LYS A 101 2.56 25.38 -31.28
N LEU A 102 3.06 25.82 -30.12
CA LEU A 102 4.28 26.62 -30.01
C LEU A 102 5.55 25.78 -29.88
N ASN A 103 5.43 24.44 -29.80
CA ASN A 103 6.53 23.53 -29.46
C ASN A 103 7.23 23.92 -28.13
N ASP A 104 6.50 24.54 -27.18
CA ASP A 104 7.03 24.95 -25.89
C ASP A 104 7.03 23.75 -24.92
N SER A 105 8.09 22.98 -25.00
CA SER A 105 8.24 21.79 -24.17
C SER A 105 8.27 22.08 -22.65
N SER A 106 8.67 23.29 -22.22
CA SER A 106 8.63 23.68 -20.80
C SER A 106 7.19 23.88 -20.32
N SER A 107 6.36 24.55 -21.14
CA SER A 107 4.93 24.70 -20.83
C SER A 107 4.18 23.38 -20.95
N ILE A 108 4.58 22.46 -21.85
CA ILE A 108 4.04 21.10 -21.90
C ILE A 108 4.35 20.35 -20.60
N LEU A 109 5.61 20.38 -20.15
CA LEU A 109 6.04 19.76 -18.89
C LEU A 109 5.16 20.22 -17.72
N ASN A 110 5.07 21.54 -17.51
CA ASN A 110 4.34 22.09 -16.38
C ASN A 110 2.83 21.79 -16.45
N THR A 111 2.24 21.90 -17.65
CA THR A 111 0.80 21.65 -17.86
C THR A 111 0.47 20.17 -17.67
N CYS A 112 1.31 19.25 -18.20
CA CYS A 112 1.14 17.82 -18.01
C CYS A 112 1.30 17.41 -16.55
N SER A 113 2.25 17.99 -15.82
CA SER A 113 2.40 17.72 -14.37
C SER A 113 1.12 18.05 -13.60
N ILE A 114 0.50 19.21 -13.88
CA ILE A 114 -0.75 19.62 -13.22
C ILE A 114 -1.95 18.79 -13.73
N LEU A 115 -2.01 18.41 -15.00
CA LEU A 115 -3.05 17.52 -15.52
C LEU A 115 -2.97 16.13 -14.87
N GLY A 116 -1.76 15.61 -14.68
CA GLY A 116 -1.54 14.38 -13.92
C GLY A 116 -2.15 14.47 -12.54
N TYR A 117 -1.83 15.54 -11.81
CA TYR A 117 -2.39 15.78 -10.46
C TYR A 117 -3.91 16.01 -10.47
N TYR A 118 -4.43 16.71 -11.49
CA TYR A 118 -5.87 16.88 -11.68
C TYR A 118 -6.61 15.54 -11.79
N HIS A 119 -6.13 14.63 -12.66
CA HIS A 119 -6.74 13.32 -12.85
C HIS A 119 -6.57 12.41 -11.63
N HIS A 120 -5.46 12.55 -10.90
CA HIS A 120 -5.23 11.87 -9.63
C HIS A 120 -6.28 12.29 -8.57
N LEU A 121 -6.51 13.60 -8.40
CA LEU A 121 -7.53 14.12 -7.47
C LEU A 121 -8.95 13.63 -7.78
N LEU A 122 -9.29 13.37 -9.04
CA LEU A 122 -10.59 12.81 -9.40
C LEU A 122 -10.76 11.37 -8.94
N GLY A 123 -9.68 10.61 -8.77
CA GLY A 123 -9.70 9.22 -8.31
C GLY A 123 -10.40 8.22 -9.24
N THR A 124 -10.88 8.67 -10.40
CA THR A 124 -11.65 7.84 -11.36
C THR A 124 -10.97 7.70 -12.72
N GLN A 125 -9.88 8.42 -12.94
CA GLN A 125 -9.17 8.50 -14.22
C GLN A 125 -7.66 8.33 -14.04
N ASN A 126 -7.25 7.32 -13.28
CA ASN A 126 -5.86 7.09 -12.94
C ASN A 126 -4.98 6.82 -14.17
N ASP A 127 -5.53 6.21 -15.23
CA ASP A 127 -4.81 6.00 -16.50
C ASP A 127 -4.40 7.33 -17.14
N SER A 128 -5.30 8.33 -17.11
CA SER A 128 -4.98 9.67 -17.58
C SER A 128 -3.93 10.35 -16.71
N ALA A 129 -3.98 10.16 -15.39
CA ALA A 129 -2.96 10.68 -14.49
C ALA A 129 -1.57 10.12 -14.83
N TYR A 130 -1.45 8.80 -14.98
CA TYR A 130 -0.21 8.15 -15.41
C TYR A 130 0.30 8.63 -16.76
N TYR A 131 -0.59 8.77 -17.73
CA TYR A 131 -0.25 9.27 -19.06
C TYR A 131 0.39 10.66 -19.01
N TYR A 132 -0.24 11.61 -18.30
CA TYR A 132 0.30 12.96 -18.18
C TYR A 132 1.58 13.02 -17.35
N TYR A 133 1.67 12.24 -16.28
CA TYR A 133 2.90 12.14 -15.48
C TYR A 133 4.06 11.53 -16.28
N ASP A 134 3.80 10.54 -17.13
CA ASP A 134 4.84 9.95 -17.98
C ASP A 134 5.41 10.98 -18.97
N ILE A 135 4.55 11.76 -19.63
CA ILE A 135 5.00 12.86 -20.52
C ILE A 135 5.84 13.87 -19.71
N ALA A 136 5.37 14.27 -18.54
CA ALA A 136 6.06 15.24 -17.72
C ALA A 136 7.40 14.69 -17.22
N LEU A 137 7.47 13.41 -16.81
CA LEU A 137 8.69 12.74 -16.35
C LEU A 137 9.74 12.69 -17.48
N LYS A 138 9.34 12.31 -18.69
CA LYS A 138 10.24 12.28 -19.84
C LYS A 138 10.82 13.65 -20.16
N LEU A 139 9.98 14.69 -20.12
CA LEU A 139 10.43 16.05 -20.35
C LEU A 139 11.33 16.58 -19.25
N SER A 140 11.03 16.29 -17.96
CA SER A 140 11.88 16.70 -16.84
C SER A 140 13.28 16.09 -16.93
N ARG A 141 13.37 14.80 -17.30
CA ARG A 141 14.63 14.10 -17.56
C ARG A 141 15.40 14.73 -18.74
N LYS A 142 14.70 15.03 -19.84
CA LYS A 142 15.29 15.70 -21.01
C LYS A 142 15.89 17.05 -20.64
N PHE A 143 15.21 17.83 -19.80
CA PHE A 143 15.69 19.14 -19.34
C PHE A 143 16.65 19.07 -18.17
N LYS A 144 16.91 17.89 -17.62
CA LYS A 144 17.69 17.68 -16.38
C LYS A 144 17.16 18.52 -15.20
N SER A 145 15.83 18.68 -15.14
CA SER A 145 15.15 19.43 -14.09
C SER A 145 14.90 18.54 -12.88
N VAL A 146 15.95 18.28 -12.11
CA VAL A 146 15.95 17.30 -11.00
C VAL A 146 14.85 17.58 -9.98
N SER A 147 14.63 18.86 -9.60
CA SER A 147 13.59 19.20 -8.62
C SER A 147 12.19 18.83 -9.11
N ILE A 148 11.86 19.12 -10.38
CA ILE A 148 10.55 18.77 -10.98
C ILE A 148 10.42 17.24 -11.15
N GLU A 149 11.51 16.58 -11.53
CA GLU A 149 11.52 15.12 -11.65
C GLU A 149 11.19 14.44 -10.32
N ILE A 150 11.74 14.93 -9.21
CA ILE A 150 11.43 14.44 -7.86
C ILE A 150 9.94 14.62 -7.54
N ASP A 151 9.36 15.78 -7.84
CA ASP A 151 7.95 16.04 -7.57
C ASP A 151 7.04 15.12 -8.39
N ILE A 152 7.36 14.86 -9.66
CA ILE A 152 6.60 13.93 -10.50
C ILE A 152 6.72 12.50 -10.01
N LEU A 153 7.92 12.04 -9.65
CA LEU A 153 8.14 10.70 -9.09
C LEU A 153 7.34 10.50 -7.80
N ASN A 154 7.31 11.53 -6.93
CA ASN A 154 6.50 11.51 -5.73
C ASN A 154 5.00 11.39 -6.04
N ASN A 155 4.49 12.16 -6.99
CA ASN A 155 3.08 12.12 -7.38
C ASN A 155 2.69 10.77 -8.01
N ILE A 156 3.58 10.16 -8.81
CA ILE A 156 3.38 8.81 -9.35
C ILE A 156 3.35 7.79 -8.21
N ALA A 157 4.26 7.92 -7.24
CA ALA A 157 4.32 7.02 -6.10
C ALA A 157 3.08 7.15 -5.20
N GLU A 158 2.57 8.35 -5.00
CA GLU A 158 1.32 8.60 -4.27
C GLU A 158 0.14 7.93 -4.96
N LEU A 159 -0.02 8.15 -6.27
CA LEU A 159 -1.06 7.49 -7.07
C LEU A 159 -0.98 5.95 -7.00
N GLN A 160 0.23 5.39 -7.05
CA GLN A 160 0.44 3.96 -6.91
C GLN A 160 0.11 3.45 -5.50
N SER A 161 0.41 4.25 -4.48
CA SER A 161 0.06 3.93 -3.09
C SER A 161 -1.46 3.94 -2.89
N ASP A 162 -2.18 4.89 -3.50
CA ASP A 162 -3.65 4.95 -3.47
C ASP A 162 -4.30 3.74 -4.18
N GLU A 163 -3.62 3.22 -5.20
CA GLU A 163 -4.00 1.96 -5.86
C GLU A 163 -3.49 0.71 -5.12
N HIS A 164 -2.97 0.85 -3.90
CA HIS A 164 -2.37 -0.23 -3.07
C HIS A 164 -1.15 -0.92 -3.70
N ASN A 165 -0.55 -0.30 -4.72
CA ASN A 165 0.65 -0.80 -5.39
C ASN A 165 1.93 -0.27 -4.71
N TYR A 166 2.10 -0.60 -3.44
CA TYR A 166 3.17 -0.09 -2.58
C TYR A 166 4.58 -0.43 -3.08
N VAL A 167 4.76 -1.57 -3.74
CA VAL A 167 6.08 -2.01 -4.24
C VAL A 167 6.57 -1.09 -5.35
N ASN A 168 5.72 -0.76 -6.33
CA ASN A 168 6.09 0.15 -7.41
C ASN A 168 6.17 1.60 -6.91
N SER A 169 5.33 1.97 -5.95
CA SER A 169 5.42 3.24 -5.24
C SER A 169 6.79 3.40 -4.59
N ASP A 170 7.28 2.38 -3.85
CA ASP A 170 8.61 2.39 -3.23
C ASP A 170 9.73 2.55 -4.25
N ALA A 171 9.63 1.91 -5.43
CA ALA A 171 10.65 2.05 -6.47
C ALA A 171 10.79 3.51 -6.93
N ASN A 172 9.67 4.21 -7.18
CA ASN A 172 9.67 5.62 -7.56
C ASN A 172 10.16 6.53 -6.42
N LEU A 173 9.76 6.23 -5.17
CA LEU A 173 10.23 6.98 -4.00
C LEU A 173 11.74 6.82 -3.78
N ILE A 174 12.28 5.62 -3.95
CA ILE A 174 13.73 5.36 -3.83
C ILE A 174 14.48 6.13 -4.92
N GLU A 175 13.98 6.15 -6.17
CA GLU A 175 14.57 6.96 -7.23
C GLU A 175 14.56 8.45 -6.87
N ALA A 176 13.43 8.96 -6.39
CA ALA A 176 13.30 10.35 -5.94
C ALA A 176 14.23 10.68 -4.76
N ILE A 177 14.34 9.77 -3.77
CA ILE A 177 15.25 9.92 -2.61
C ILE A 177 16.71 9.95 -3.06
N ASN A 178 17.11 9.10 -3.99
CA ASN A 178 18.48 9.12 -4.53
C ASN A 178 18.79 10.46 -5.22
N LYS A 179 17.83 11.03 -5.95
CA LYS A 179 17.98 12.33 -6.61
C LYS A 179 18.01 13.49 -5.60
N ILE A 180 17.14 13.51 -4.61
CA ILE A 180 17.09 14.59 -3.61
C ILE A 180 18.36 14.62 -2.76
N ASN A 181 19.03 13.48 -2.58
CA ASN A 181 20.27 13.41 -1.81
C ASN A 181 21.43 14.18 -2.48
N SER A 182 21.38 14.39 -3.81
CA SER A 182 22.35 15.22 -4.54
C SER A 182 22.06 16.71 -4.47
N LEU A 183 20.90 17.13 -3.96
CA LEU A 183 20.50 18.52 -3.86
C LEU A 183 20.93 19.15 -2.52
N PRO A 184 21.20 20.47 -2.49
CA PRO A 184 21.59 21.15 -1.28
C PRO A 184 20.52 21.07 -0.19
N ILE A 185 20.94 21.24 1.06
CA ILE A 185 20.03 21.29 2.20
C ILE A 185 19.54 22.75 2.34
N ASN A 186 18.27 22.95 2.00
CA ASN A 186 17.51 24.17 2.21
C ASN A 186 16.07 23.79 2.57
N ASP A 187 15.24 24.74 2.97
CA ASP A 187 13.89 24.46 3.44
C ASP A 187 13.03 23.77 2.37
N GLU A 188 13.07 24.20 1.10
CA GLU A 188 12.36 23.55 -0.02
C GLU A 188 12.76 22.08 -0.17
N ASN A 189 14.05 21.79 -0.15
CA ASN A 189 14.53 20.42 -0.31
C ASN A 189 14.35 19.58 0.97
N LEU A 190 14.29 20.20 2.15
CA LEU A 190 13.92 19.55 3.41
C LEU A 190 12.44 19.15 3.39
N ASP A 191 11.58 20.02 2.87
CA ASP A 191 10.16 19.75 2.68
C ASP A 191 9.95 18.57 1.73
N LYS A 192 10.62 18.56 0.57
CA LYS A 192 10.58 17.40 -0.35
C LYS A 192 11.07 16.12 0.32
N ARG A 193 12.17 16.15 1.10
CA ARG A 193 12.64 14.99 1.87
C ARG A 193 11.58 14.51 2.87
N TYR A 194 10.95 15.45 3.56
CA TYR A 194 9.85 15.14 4.47
C TYR A 194 8.76 14.32 3.78
N TYR A 195 8.23 14.79 2.63
CA TYR A 195 7.18 14.09 1.91
C TYR A 195 7.61 12.72 1.41
N LEU A 196 8.80 12.60 0.81
CA LEU A 196 9.31 11.32 0.30
C LEU A 196 9.49 10.28 1.41
N TYR A 197 10.11 10.68 2.53
CA TYR A 197 10.34 9.76 3.64
C TYR A 197 9.05 9.44 4.41
N ASN A 198 8.10 10.35 4.46
CA ASN A 198 6.78 10.09 5.02
C ASN A 198 6.01 9.06 4.17
N GLN A 199 6.03 9.22 2.86
CA GLN A 199 5.35 8.31 1.93
C GLN A 199 5.95 6.90 1.96
N ILE A 200 7.28 6.77 1.91
CA ILE A 200 7.92 5.45 1.98
C ILE A 200 7.72 4.79 3.35
N ALA A 201 7.62 5.57 4.43
CA ALA A 201 7.28 5.05 5.76
C ALA A 201 5.84 4.50 5.79
N THR A 202 4.92 5.21 5.15
CA THR A 202 3.52 4.78 5.01
C THR A 202 3.41 3.49 4.18
N ASN A 203 4.10 3.41 3.07
CA ASN A 203 4.18 2.18 2.27
C ASN A 203 4.75 1.01 3.07
N ALA A 204 5.85 1.23 3.78
CA ALA A 204 6.47 0.21 4.62
C ALA A 204 5.50 -0.29 5.73
N LYS A 205 4.67 0.61 6.29
CA LYS A 205 3.60 0.23 7.22
C LYS A 205 2.59 -0.71 6.56
N HIS A 206 2.12 -0.38 5.36
CA HIS A 206 1.17 -1.22 4.60
C HIS A 206 1.78 -2.56 4.18
N LEU A 207 3.05 -2.57 3.83
CA LEU A 207 3.83 -3.79 3.55
C LEU A 207 4.19 -4.58 4.81
N LYS A 208 3.79 -4.11 6.00
CA LYS A 208 4.12 -4.71 7.32
C LYS A 208 5.61 -4.76 7.64
N LEU A 209 6.39 -3.93 6.98
CA LEU A 209 7.81 -3.73 7.23
C LEU A 209 8.01 -2.73 8.37
N TYR A 210 7.48 -3.06 9.54
CA TYR A 210 7.32 -2.13 10.67
C TYR A 210 8.63 -1.47 11.13
N ASP A 211 9.73 -2.22 11.16
CA ASP A 211 11.03 -1.66 11.55
C ASP A 211 11.53 -0.61 10.55
N LYS A 212 11.30 -0.86 9.26
CA LYS A 212 11.58 0.13 8.21
C LYS A 212 10.65 1.33 8.28
N ALA A 213 9.37 1.12 8.53
CA ALA A 213 8.43 2.22 8.72
C ALA A 213 8.85 3.12 9.90
N ILE A 214 9.26 2.55 11.02
CA ILE A 214 9.77 3.29 12.18
C ILE A 214 11.03 4.09 11.80
N GLU A 215 12.00 3.46 11.13
CA GLU A 215 13.23 4.12 10.67
C GLU A 215 12.91 5.33 9.78
N TYR A 216 12.01 5.16 8.80
CA TYR A 216 11.67 6.22 7.87
C TYR A 216 10.85 7.34 8.53
N TYR A 217 9.88 7.04 9.41
CA TYR A 217 9.19 8.09 10.18
C TYR A 217 10.13 8.87 11.10
N GLN A 218 11.13 8.21 11.69
CA GLN A 218 12.15 8.92 12.47
C GLN A 218 12.98 9.88 11.61
N LYS A 219 13.35 9.46 10.39
CA LYS A 219 14.01 10.36 9.42
C LYS A 219 13.11 11.53 9.03
N THR A 220 11.81 11.26 8.81
CA THR A 220 10.83 12.31 8.50
C THR A 220 10.75 13.35 9.61
N LEU A 221 10.73 12.92 10.88
CA LEU A 221 10.79 13.85 12.03
C LEU A 221 12.06 14.71 12.02
N LEU A 222 13.21 14.10 11.75
CA LEU A 222 14.49 14.85 11.68
C LEU A 222 14.49 15.91 10.57
N PHE A 223 13.81 15.62 9.44
CA PHE A 223 13.70 16.63 8.37
C PHE A 223 12.70 17.71 8.75
N ASN A 224 11.54 17.36 9.31
CA ASN A 224 10.58 18.34 9.81
C ASN A 224 11.20 19.31 10.84
N ASP A 225 12.01 18.79 11.75
CA ASP A 225 12.67 19.61 12.78
C ASP A 225 13.66 20.62 12.19
N LYS A 226 14.34 20.24 11.09
CA LYS A 226 15.34 21.09 10.42
C LYS A 226 14.73 22.20 9.55
N ILE A 227 13.45 22.09 9.16
CA ILE A 227 12.76 23.14 8.43
C ILE A 227 12.64 24.37 9.34
N SER A 228 12.93 25.55 8.80
CA SER A 228 12.84 26.80 9.59
C SER A 228 11.37 27.10 9.96
N ASP A 229 11.15 27.68 11.12
CA ASP A 229 9.80 28.07 11.57
C ASP A 229 9.21 29.21 10.73
N GLU A 230 10.05 29.94 9.98
CA GLU A 230 9.62 30.97 9.03
C GLU A 230 9.20 30.41 7.67
N HIS A 231 9.57 29.15 7.37
CA HIS A 231 9.19 28.47 6.15
C HIS A 231 7.75 27.96 6.26
N GLU A 232 6.85 28.58 5.54
CA GLU A 232 5.47 28.08 5.44
C GLU A 232 5.41 26.90 4.45
N LEU A 233 5.20 25.72 5.01
CA LEU A 233 5.02 24.48 4.27
C LEU A 233 3.67 24.51 3.56
N GLY A 234 3.65 24.91 2.29
CA GLY A 234 2.47 24.83 1.42
C GLY A 234 1.21 25.51 1.96
N ILE A 235 0.08 25.33 1.26
CA ILE A 235 -1.18 26.05 1.57
C ILE A 235 -1.93 25.46 2.78
N TYR A 236 -1.64 24.22 3.16
CA TYR A 236 -2.48 23.47 4.12
C TYR A 236 -1.73 22.85 5.29
N VAL A 237 -0.40 22.87 5.32
CA VAL A 237 0.36 22.10 6.30
C VAL A 237 1.41 22.99 6.99
N ASN A 238 1.45 22.95 8.30
CA ASN A 238 2.48 23.61 9.09
C ASN A 238 3.34 22.58 9.82
N LYS A 239 4.56 22.97 10.22
CA LYS A 239 5.54 22.14 10.91
C LYS A 239 4.95 21.39 12.11
N PHE A 240 4.06 22.05 12.86
CA PHE A 240 3.39 21.44 14.01
C PHE A 240 2.41 20.33 13.58
N LYS A 241 1.60 20.57 12.54
CA LYS A 241 0.69 19.55 12.00
C LYS A 241 1.46 18.34 11.48
N ASN A 242 2.53 18.58 10.71
CA ASN A 242 3.44 17.54 10.25
C ASN A 242 3.97 16.68 11.39
N TYR A 243 4.45 17.32 12.45
CA TYR A 243 4.94 16.61 13.65
C TYR A 243 3.86 15.71 14.26
N LEU A 244 2.62 16.24 14.41
CA LEU A 244 1.51 15.46 14.94
C LEU A 244 1.19 14.24 14.07
N ASP A 245 1.08 14.43 12.77
CA ASP A 245 0.72 13.37 11.83
C ASP A 245 1.77 12.25 11.81
N ILE A 246 3.07 12.59 11.81
CA ILE A 246 4.13 11.60 11.88
C ILE A 246 4.10 10.84 13.21
N LYS A 247 3.93 11.54 14.34
CA LYS A 247 3.88 10.90 15.65
C LYS A 247 2.69 9.98 15.80
N ILE A 248 1.54 10.37 15.25
CA ILE A 248 0.34 9.52 15.19
C ILE A 248 0.61 8.28 14.35
N ASN A 249 1.16 8.44 13.14
CA ASN A 249 1.51 7.33 12.26
C ASN A 249 2.56 6.39 12.88
N LEU A 250 3.57 6.95 13.55
CA LEU A 250 4.57 6.16 14.27
C LEU A 250 3.96 5.34 15.41
N ALA A 251 3.04 5.95 16.15
CA ALA A 251 2.31 5.24 17.21
C ALA A 251 1.42 4.12 16.62
N GLU A 252 0.81 4.34 15.46
CA GLU A 252 0.09 3.29 14.74
C GLU A 252 1.01 2.13 14.34
N VAL A 253 2.20 2.40 13.83
CA VAL A 253 3.18 1.34 13.52
C VAL A 253 3.54 0.55 14.77
N TYR A 254 3.75 1.19 15.90
CA TYR A 254 3.97 0.49 17.18
C TYR A 254 2.75 -0.34 17.59
N LYS A 255 1.53 0.16 17.36
CA LYS A 255 0.29 -0.61 17.57
C LYS A 255 0.26 -1.87 16.71
N GLU A 256 0.52 -1.75 15.42
CA GLU A 256 0.57 -2.89 14.49
C GLU A 256 1.67 -3.90 14.87
N LYS A 257 2.82 -3.40 15.33
CA LYS A 257 3.91 -4.22 15.89
C LYS A 257 3.57 -4.81 17.25
N LYS A 258 2.42 -4.44 17.85
CA LYS A 258 1.96 -4.83 19.20
C LYS A 258 2.79 -4.27 20.34
N ASP A 259 3.62 -3.28 20.09
CA ASP A 259 4.31 -2.50 21.13
C ASP A 259 3.39 -1.40 21.66
N TYR A 260 2.28 -1.83 22.29
CA TYR A 260 1.27 -0.90 22.80
C TYR A 260 1.86 0.08 23.84
N LYS A 261 2.93 -0.29 24.54
CA LYS A 261 3.58 0.59 25.51
C LYS A 261 4.16 1.82 24.84
N LYS A 262 4.90 1.63 23.73
CA LYS A 262 5.47 2.75 22.98
C LYS A 262 4.39 3.60 22.31
N ALA A 263 3.36 2.97 21.72
CA ALA A 263 2.24 3.70 21.16
C ALA A 263 1.55 4.58 22.20
N LEU A 264 1.24 4.03 23.39
CA LEU A 264 0.60 4.76 24.48
C LEU A 264 1.49 5.88 25.05
N PHE A 265 2.81 5.68 25.07
CA PHE A 265 3.76 6.71 25.47
C PHE A 265 3.69 7.93 24.51
N ILE A 266 3.69 7.68 23.20
CA ILE A 266 3.57 8.75 22.20
C ILE A 266 2.24 9.49 22.36
N TYR A 267 1.12 8.79 22.48
CA TYR A 267 -0.17 9.45 22.66
C TYR A 267 -0.25 10.24 23.97
N LYS A 268 0.42 9.79 25.03
CA LYS A 268 0.52 10.55 26.27
C LYS A 268 1.30 11.85 26.05
N GLU A 269 2.47 11.77 25.43
CA GLU A 269 3.31 12.93 25.08
C GLU A 269 2.51 13.98 24.28
N LEU A 270 1.80 13.55 23.23
CA LEU A 270 1.01 14.45 22.39
C LEU A 270 -0.15 15.12 23.13
N LEU A 271 -0.75 14.45 24.12
CA LEU A 271 -1.85 14.97 24.91
C LEU A 271 -1.40 15.87 26.10
N GLU A 272 -0.10 16.03 26.33
CA GLU A 272 0.45 16.99 27.30
C GLU A 272 0.21 18.44 26.87
N ASP A 273 0.15 18.70 25.55
CA ASP A 273 -0.28 20.02 25.05
C ASP A 273 -1.78 20.25 25.27
N LYS A 274 -2.10 20.94 26.37
CA LYS A 274 -3.50 21.26 26.72
C LYS A 274 -4.18 22.16 25.68
N SER A 275 -3.42 22.84 24.84
CA SER A 275 -3.95 23.72 23.78
C SER A 275 -4.32 22.97 22.50
N LEU A 276 -3.92 21.68 22.38
CA LEU A 276 -4.09 20.87 21.17
C LEU A 276 -5.56 20.79 20.69
N LEU A 277 -6.49 20.61 21.62
CA LEU A 277 -7.93 20.60 21.28
C LEU A 277 -8.39 21.89 20.59
N LYS A 278 -7.81 23.04 20.96
CA LYS A 278 -8.15 24.34 20.35
C LYS A 278 -7.42 24.55 19.04
N LYS A 279 -6.16 24.12 18.95
CA LYS A 279 -5.32 24.32 17.77
C LYS A 279 -5.67 23.38 16.63
N ASP A 280 -5.87 22.10 16.95
CA ASP A 280 -6.18 21.03 15.99
C ASP A 280 -7.12 19.99 16.64
N PRO A 281 -8.44 20.27 16.65
CA PRO A 281 -9.44 19.37 17.25
C PRO A 281 -9.47 17.99 16.59
N LEU A 282 -9.14 17.91 15.28
CA LEU A 282 -9.15 16.67 14.53
C LEU A 282 -8.02 15.75 15.00
N SER A 283 -6.78 16.24 15.05
CA SER A 283 -5.65 15.47 15.59
C SER A 283 -5.84 15.11 17.06
N TYR A 284 -6.37 16.02 17.86
CA TYR A 284 -6.66 15.73 19.28
C TYR A 284 -7.62 14.55 19.44
N MET A 285 -8.69 14.56 18.66
CA MET A 285 -9.70 13.49 18.65
C MET A 285 -9.09 12.16 18.18
N THR A 286 -8.33 12.18 17.08
CA THR A 286 -7.63 10.99 16.54
C THR A 286 -6.70 10.37 17.60
N ILE A 287 -5.92 11.19 18.31
CA ILE A 287 -5.04 10.73 19.37
C ILE A 287 -5.83 10.09 20.52
N LEU A 288 -6.96 10.69 20.91
CA LEU A 288 -7.82 10.12 21.96
C LEU A 288 -8.40 8.77 21.55
N ASN A 289 -8.92 8.67 20.33
CA ASN A 289 -9.46 7.43 19.79
C ASN A 289 -8.40 6.34 19.74
N ASN A 290 -7.25 6.64 19.16
CA ASN A 290 -6.15 5.69 19.04
C ASN A 290 -5.58 5.28 20.40
N LYS A 291 -5.53 6.19 21.36
CA LYS A 291 -5.16 5.85 22.74
C LYS A 291 -6.17 4.89 23.38
N ALA A 292 -7.47 5.15 23.22
CA ALA A 292 -8.51 4.28 23.74
C ALA A 292 -8.42 2.88 23.12
N TYR A 293 -8.24 2.82 21.80
CA TYR A 293 -8.12 1.56 21.08
C TYR A 293 -6.85 0.78 21.48
N ASN A 294 -5.72 1.47 21.66
CA ASN A 294 -4.49 0.83 22.15
C ASN A 294 -4.62 0.31 23.60
N LEU A 295 -5.31 1.03 24.48
CA LEU A 295 -5.62 0.54 25.83
C LEU A 295 -6.48 -0.72 25.76
N PHE A 296 -7.48 -0.74 24.88
CA PHE A 296 -8.30 -1.91 24.64
C PHE A 296 -7.47 -3.10 24.14
N LEU A 297 -6.66 -2.91 23.09
CA LEU A 297 -5.80 -3.95 22.52
C LEU A 297 -4.75 -4.47 23.51
N SER A 298 -4.22 -3.59 24.37
CA SER A 298 -3.29 -3.95 25.44
C SER A 298 -3.96 -4.64 26.64
N LYS A 299 -5.28 -4.86 26.57
CA LYS A 299 -6.11 -5.49 27.59
C LYS A 299 -6.06 -4.78 28.95
N ASN A 300 -6.07 -3.47 28.92
CA ASN A 300 -6.22 -2.66 30.12
C ASN A 300 -7.58 -2.96 30.75
N SER A 301 -7.58 -3.27 32.05
CA SER A 301 -8.78 -3.64 32.79
C SER A 301 -9.76 -2.49 33.03
N ASN A 302 -9.32 -1.24 32.87
CA ASN A 302 -10.15 -0.07 33.12
C ASN A 302 -11.07 0.26 31.93
N THR A 303 -12.08 -0.58 31.72
CA THR A 303 -13.06 -0.42 30.63
C THR A 303 -13.85 0.89 30.72
N LYS A 304 -14.08 1.43 31.92
CA LYS A 304 -14.71 2.74 32.12
C LYS A 304 -13.87 3.87 31.53
N HIS A 305 -12.58 3.86 31.78
CA HIS A 305 -11.66 4.86 31.25
C HIS A 305 -11.58 4.79 29.73
N ILE A 306 -11.45 3.58 29.18
CA ILE A 306 -11.43 3.35 27.73
C ILE A 306 -12.70 3.90 27.08
N ASN A 307 -13.86 3.56 27.63
CA ASN A 307 -15.14 4.04 27.16
C ASN A 307 -15.27 5.59 27.22
N SER A 308 -14.74 6.20 28.28
CA SER A 308 -14.72 7.66 28.41
C SER A 308 -13.90 8.33 27.31
N LEU A 309 -12.72 7.79 26.99
CA LEU A 309 -11.87 8.30 25.92
C LEU A 309 -12.55 8.19 24.55
N PHE A 310 -13.11 7.03 24.23
CA PHE A 310 -13.86 6.81 23.00
C PHE A 310 -15.03 7.79 22.87
N ASN A 311 -15.86 7.90 23.90
CA ASN A 311 -17.02 8.82 23.85
C ASN A 311 -16.59 10.29 23.68
N LYS A 312 -15.47 10.70 24.31
CA LYS A 312 -14.94 12.05 24.13
C LYS A 312 -14.47 12.28 22.70
N ALA A 313 -13.70 11.34 22.13
CA ALA A 313 -13.24 11.39 20.77
C ALA A 313 -14.42 11.44 19.78
N TYR A 314 -15.37 10.53 19.94
CA TYR A 314 -16.51 10.39 19.03
C TYR A 314 -17.43 11.61 19.01
N LYS A 315 -17.65 12.26 20.18
CA LYS A 315 -18.40 13.52 20.27
C LYS A 315 -17.73 14.66 19.50
N ILE A 316 -16.40 14.77 19.59
CA ILE A 316 -15.65 15.78 18.83
C ILE A 316 -15.76 15.48 17.33
N CYS A 317 -15.61 14.21 16.95
CA CYS A 317 -15.72 13.73 15.59
C CYS A 317 -17.07 14.08 14.94
N ASP A 318 -18.18 13.82 15.67
CA ASP A 318 -19.53 14.20 15.25
C ASP A 318 -19.69 15.71 15.08
N SER A 319 -19.14 16.49 16.00
CA SER A 319 -19.24 17.96 15.95
C SER A 319 -18.47 18.56 14.77
N LEU A 320 -17.42 17.90 14.30
CA LEU A 320 -16.63 18.32 13.15
C LEU A 320 -17.16 17.77 11.82
N ASN A 321 -18.16 16.88 11.86
CA ASN A 321 -18.68 16.15 10.69
C ASN A 321 -17.54 15.46 9.88
N ALA A 322 -16.53 14.94 10.60
CA ALA A 322 -15.36 14.29 10.02
C ALA A 322 -15.70 12.84 9.64
N LEU A 323 -16.24 12.64 8.44
CA LEU A 323 -16.87 11.37 8.02
C LEU A 323 -15.92 10.18 8.08
N TYR A 324 -14.66 10.34 7.66
CA TYR A 324 -13.67 9.28 7.74
C TYR A 324 -13.45 8.83 9.19
N GLU A 325 -13.22 9.77 10.08
CA GLU A 325 -12.95 9.52 11.49
C GLU A 325 -14.18 8.98 12.23
N ILE A 326 -15.38 9.38 11.81
CA ILE A 326 -16.62 8.78 12.32
C ILE A 326 -16.68 7.29 11.94
N ALA A 327 -16.31 6.93 10.72
CA ALA A 327 -16.31 5.55 10.29
C ALA A 327 -15.22 4.73 10.99
N ALA A 328 -13.98 5.22 11.02
CA ALA A 328 -12.84 4.54 11.63
C ALA A 328 -12.98 4.41 13.16
N GLY A 329 -13.25 5.52 13.84
CA GLY A 329 -13.47 5.52 15.29
C GLY A 329 -14.71 4.75 15.72
N GLY A 330 -15.75 4.77 14.88
CA GLY A 330 -16.94 3.95 15.07
C GLY A 330 -16.65 2.47 15.03
N ASN A 331 -15.78 2.01 14.12
CA ASN A 331 -15.33 0.62 14.05
C ASN A 331 -14.50 0.25 15.29
N ASP A 332 -13.54 1.09 15.69
CA ASP A 332 -12.73 0.85 16.89
C ASP A 332 -13.60 0.69 18.14
N MET A 333 -14.59 1.58 18.28
CA MET A 333 -15.52 1.59 19.39
C MET A 333 -16.48 0.39 19.35
N ALA A 334 -16.90 -0.02 18.15
CA ALA A 334 -17.76 -1.19 17.97
C ALA A 334 -17.03 -2.48 18.35
N GLU A 335 -15.77 -2.66 17.97
CA GLU A 335 -14.94 -3.77 18.36
C GLU A 335 -14.77 -3.83 19.89
N PHE A 336 -14.53 -2.68 20.53
CA PHE A 336 -14.48 -2.57 21.98
C PHE A 336 -15.81 -2.97 22.64
N TYR A 337 -16.93 -2.46 22.17
CA TYR A 337 -18.26 -2.80 22.73
C TYR A 337 -18.62 -4.24 22.52
N HIS A 338 -18.29 -4.81 21.38
CA HIS A 338 -18.46 -6.24 21.15
C HIS A 338 -17.66 -7.07 22.19
N ALA A 339 -16.41 -6.72 22.42
CA ALA A 339 -15.54 -7.39 23.38
C ALA A 339 -16.02 -7.31 24.83
N ILE A 340 -16.76 -6.25 25.20
CA ILE A 340 -17.37 -6.11 26.53
C ILE A 340 -18.86 -6.50 26.55
N ASN A 341 -19.31 -7.31 25.57
CA ASN A 341 -20.68 -7.84 25.45
C ASN A 341 -21.81 -6.81 25.35
N LYS A 342 -21.52 -5.58 24.88
CA LYS A 342 -22.52 -4.57 24.55
C LYS A 342 -22.95 -4.69 23.09
N LYS A 343 -23.62 -5.79 22.74
CA LYS A 343 -23.98 -6.14 21.35
C LYS A 343 -24.74 -5.04 20.63
N ASP A 344 -25.78 -4.45 21.26
CA ASP A 344 -26.60 -3.41 20.60
C ASP A 344 -25.78 -2.17 20.24
N SER A 345 -24.94 -1.68 21.16
CA SER A 345 -24.07 -0.53 20.92
C SER A 345 -23.05 -0.81 19.80
N ALA A 346 -22.46 -2.01 19.82
CA ALA A 346 -21.55 -2.45 18.78
C ALA A 346 -22.23 -2.52 17.41
N LEU A 347 -23.45 -3.04 17.36
CA LEU A 347 -24.26 -3.16 16.15
C LEU A 347 -24.59 -1.79 15.53
N ILE A 348 -25.05 -0.85 16.35
CA ILE A 348 -25.40 0.52 15.90
C ILE A 348 -24.17 1.20 15.29
N LEU A 349 -23.02 1.14 15.97
CA LEU A 349 -21.80 1.77 15.50
C LEU A 349 -21.27 1.12 14.23
N SER A 350 -21.22 -0.21 14.17
CA SER A 350 -20.76 -0.93 12.97
C SER A 350 -21.65 -0.62 11.76
N LYS A 351 -22.98 -0.58 11.92
CA LYS A 351 -23.90 -0.21 10.83
C LYS A 351 -23.71 1.24 10.38
N ARG A 352 -23.46 2.16 11.32
CA ARG A 352 -23.14 3.55 11.00
C ARG A 352 -21.81 3.67 10.23
N SER A 353 -20.75 3.01 10.72
CA SER A 353 -19.43 2.98 10.07
C SER A 353 -19.50 2.39 8.67
N TYR A 354 -20.24 1.28 8.49
CA TYR A 354 -20.50 0.68 7.19
C TYR A 354 -21.15 1.67 6.21
N LYS A 355 -22.24 2.34 6.65
CA LYS A 355 -22.98 3.29 5.81
C LYS A 355 -22.11 4.48 5.41
N ILE A 356 -21.40 5.07 6.36
CA ILE A 356 -20.50 6.20 6.12
C ILE A 356 -19.33 5.79 5.23
N GLY A 357 -18.62 4.72 5.58
CA GLY A 357 -17.50 4.22 4.80
C GLY A 357 -17.88 3.98 3.34
N LYS A 358 -19.06 3.41 3.10
CA LYS A 358 -19.60 3.22 1.75
C LYS A 358 -19.88 4.54 1.02
N SER A 359 -20.40 5.54 1.72
CA SER A 359 -20.70 6.86 1.12
C SER A 359 -19.45 7.64 0.72
N ILE A 360 -18.37 7.50 1.48
CA ILE A 360 -17.06 8.14 1.19
C ILE A 360 -16.08 7.23 0.45
N LYS A 361 -16.51 6.00 0.08
CA LYS A 361 -15.71 4.98 -0.63
C LYS A 361 -14.47 4.51 0.13
N GLU A 362 -14.50 4.56 1.46
CA GLU A 362 -13.42 4.06 2.32
C GLU A 362 -13.59 2.55 2.56
N TYR A 363 -13.18 1.76 1.59
CA TYR A 363 -13.42 0.32 1.55
C TYR A 363 -12.72 -0.46 2.67
N TYR A 364 -11.61 0.04 3.20
CA TYR A 364 -10.97 -0.55 4.37
C TYR A 364 -11.89 -0.50 5.60
N GLU A 365 -12.50 0.64 5.87
CA GLU A 365 -13.43 0.80 6.99
C GLU A 365 -14.75 0.05 6.74
N VAL A 366 -15.20 -0.05 5.49
CA VAL A 366 -16.33 -0.90 5.11
C VAL A 366 -16.03 -2.37 5.41
N SER A 367 -14.86 -2.85 5.05
CA SER A 367 -14.42 -4.22 5.30
C SER A 367 -14.34 -4.54 6.79
N ARG A 368 -13.78 -3.63 7.60
CA ARG A 368 -13.74 -3.76 9.08
C ARG A 368 -15.16 -3.82 9.68
N ALA A 369 -16.04 -2.92 9.23
CA ALA A 369 -17.43 -2.89 9.71
C ALA A 369 -18.16 -4.20 9.38
N LEU A 370 -18.04 -4.71 8.15
CA LEU A 370 -18.64 -5.98 7.72
C LEU A 370 -18.15 -7.16 8.56
N LEU A 371 -16.84 -7.22 8.83
CA LEU A 371 -16.25 -8.25 9.66
C LEU A 371 -16.76 -8.19 11.11
N THR A 372 -16.94 -6.98 11.65
CA THR A 372 -17.47 -6.79 13.00
C THR A 372 -18.96 -7.15 13.05
N LEU A 373 -19.75 -6.73 12.05
CA LEU A 373 -21.17 -7.10 11.91
C LEU A 373 -21.36 -8.60 11.82
N SER A 374 -20.51 -9.31 11.06
CA SER A 374 -20.58 -10.76 10.94
C SER A 374 -20.34 -11.52 12.24
N LYS A 375 -19.62 -10.89 13.20
CA LYS A 375 -19.38 -11.46 14.53
C LYS A 375 -20.48 -11.14 15.55
N ILE A 376 -21.19 -10.05 15.35
CA ILE A 376 -22.24 -9.57 16.24
C ILE A 376 -23.58 -10.24 15.90
N GLU A 377 -23.92 -10.27 14.62
CA GLU A 377 -25.18 -10.85 14.13
C GLU A 377 -25.03 -12.37 13.97
N GLU A 378 -26.06 -13.09 14.40
CA GLU A 378 -26.11 -14.55 14.36
C GLU A 378 -26.94 -15.04 13.15
N GLY A 379 -26.77 -16.30 12.78
CA GLY A 379 -27.55 -16.93 11.72
C GLY A 379 -27.24 -16.42 10.31
N GLU A 380 -28.26 -16.28 9.47
CA GLU A 380 -28.09 -15.92 8.06
C GLU A 380 -27.58 -14.49 7.85
N MET A 381 -27.94 -13.56 8.71
CA MET A 381 -27.46 -12.17 8.62
C MET A 381 -25.96 -12.07 8.84
N GLY A 382 -25.43 -12.77 9.85
CA GLY A 382 -23.97 -12.80 10.10
C GLY A 382 -23.21 -13.43 8.93
N LYS A 383 -23.74 -14.49 8.34
CA LYS A 383 -23.18 -15.13 7.13
C LYS A 383 -23.19 -14.18 5.93
N GLN A 384 -24.26 -13.41 5.74
CA GLN A 384 -24.37 -12.44 4.67
C GLN A 384 -23.29 -11.35 4.78
N TYR A 385 -23.09 -10.77 5.96
CA TYR A 385 -22.03 -9.79 6.19
C TYR A 385 -20.65 -10.38 5.95
N LEU A 386 -20.40 -11.62 6.36
CA LEU A 386 -19.15 -12.30 6.09
C LEU A 386 -18.92 -12.51 4.59
N TYR A 387 -19.96 -12.91 3.87
CA TYR A 387 -19.90 -13.07 2.42
C TYR A 387 -19.61 -11.74 1.71
N GLU A 388 -20.28 -10.66 2.11
CA GLU A 388 -19.99 -9.30 1.58
C GLU A 388 -18.56 -8.86 1.88
N HIS A 389 -18.05 -9.16 3.08
CA HIS A 389 -16.65 -8.89 3.46
C HIS A 389 -15.67 -9.62 2.54
N ILE A 390 -15.88 -10.93 2.32
CA ILE A 390 -15.01 -11.74 1.44
C ILE A 390 -15.05 -11.19 0.02
N LYS A 391 -16.25 -10.98 -0.51
CA LYS A 391 -16.45 -10.45 -1.87
C LYS A 391 -15.78 -9.06 -2.06
N LEU A 392 -15.88 -8.20 -1.06
CA LEU A 392 -15.22 -6.88 -1.09
C LEU A 392 -13.70 -7.04 -1.13
N ASN A 393 -13.13 -7.89 -0.27
CA ASN A 393 -11.69 -8.10 -0.22
C ASN A 393 -11.16 -8.75 -1.52
N ASP A 394 -11.88 -9.70 -2.09
CA ASP A 394 -11.53 -10.29 -3.39
C ASP A 394 -11.51 -9.21 -4.49
N SER A 395 -12.54 -8.35 -4.52
CA SER A 395 -12.59 -7.24 -5.48
C SER A 395 -11.43 -6.25 -5.30
N LEU A 396 -11.04 -5.93 -4.05
CA LEU A 396 -9.89 -5.06 -3.77
C LEU A 396 -8.56 -5.70 -4.19
N LEU A 397 -8.41 -7.00 -3.98
CA LEU A 397 -7.25 -7.75 -4.46
C LEU A 397 -7.16 -7.79 -5.98
N ASP A 398 -8.28 -7.90 -6.67
CA ASP A 398 -8.30 -7.87 -8.15
C ASP A 398 -7.94 -6.48 -8.67
N ILE A 399 -8.41 -5.41 -8.02
CA ILE A 399 -8.00 -4.03 -8.33
C ILE A 399 -6.49 -3.86 -8.10
N GLU A 400 -5.96 -4.33 -6.96
CA GLU A 400 -4.53 -4.29 -6.67
C GLU A 400 -3.71 -5.04 -7.72
N ARG A 401 -4.13 -6.25 -8.11
CA ARG A 401 -3.46 -7.04 -9.16
C ARG A 401 -3.50 -6.33 -10.51
N ALA A 402 -4.64 -5.75 -10.87
CA ALA A 402 -4.79 -4.99 -12.11
C ALA A 402 -3.90 -3.74 -12.13
N SER A 403 -3.71 -3.07 -10.99
CA SER A 403 -2.89 -1.86 -10.88
C SER A 403 -1.38 -2.14 -10.94
N ARG A 404 -0.92 -3.34 -10.54
CA ARG A 404 0.51 -3.67 -10.44
C ARG A 404 1.31 -3.43 -11.74
N ASN A 405 0.71 -3.68 -12.88
CA ASN A 405 1.36 -3.54 -14.18
C ASN A 405 0.84 -2.35 -14.99
N LYS A 406 -0.10 -1.59 -14.43
CA LYS A 406 -0.84 -0.55 -15.15
C LYS A 406 0.08 0.57 -15.63
N PHE A 407 0.89 1.13 -14.74
CA PHE A 407 1.82 2.18 -15.10
C PHE A 407 2.89 1.70 -16.08
N ALA A 408 3.47 0.52 -15.84
CA ALA A 408 4.44 -0.07 -16.76
C ALA A 408 3.84 -0.35 -18.14
N ARG A 409 2.57 -0.76 -18.21
CA ARG A 409 1.84 -0.94 -19.47
C ARG A 409 1.61 0.40 -20.17
N ILE A 410 1.12 1.41 -19.46
CA ILE A 410 0.89 2.75 -20.02
C ILE A 410 2.20 3.36 -20.52
N GLN A 411 3.27 3.21 -19.72
CA GLN A 411 4.61 3.65 -20.12
C GLN A 411 5.10 2.91 -21.37
N TYR A 412 4.96 1.59 -21.41
CA TYR A 412 5.31 0.79 -22.58
C TYR A 412 4.50 1.18 -23.83
N GLU A 413 3.18 1.35 -23.69
CA GLU A 413 2.31 1.76 -24.78
C GLU A 413 2.67 3.17 -25.28
N THR A 414 2.95 4.10 -24.34
CA THR A 414 3.36 5.47 -24.67
C THR A 414 4.74 5.51 -25.31
N ASP A 415 5.70 4.73 -24.82
CA ASP A 415 7.04 4.63 -25.40
C ASP A 415 7.00 4.05 -26.81
N ASN A 416 6.22 3.00 -27.00
CA ASN A 416 5.99 2.43 -28.33
C ASN A 416 5.37 3.47 -29.29
N TYR A 417 4.37 4.22 -28.83
CA TYR A 417 3.73 5.26 -29.64
C TYR A 417 4.69 6.41 -29.99
N ILE A 418 5.46 6.88 -29.01
CA ILE A 418 6.46 7.93 -29.24
C ILE A 418 7.57 7.44 -30.15
N ASP A 419 8.06 6.22 -29.94
CA ASP A 419 9.12 5.66 -30.78
C ASP A 419 8.62 5.33 -32.17
N GLU A 420 7.36 4.91 -32.32
CA GLU A 420 6.72 4.75 -33.62
C GLU A 420 6.55 6.09 -34.33
N THR A 421 6.10 7.13 -33.64
CA THR A 421 5.95 8.49 -34.19
C THR A 421 7.30 9.10 -34.59
N LYS A 422 8.35 8.91 -33.75
CA LYS A 422 9.72 9.32 -34.11
C LYS A 422 10.27 8.52 -35.25
N ARG A 423 10.01 7.20 -35.29
CA ARG A 423 10.42 6.33 -36.37
C ARG A 423 9.78 6.74 -37.69
N LEU A 424 8.48 7.05 -37.66
CA LEU A 424 7.75 7.58 -38.83
C LEU A 424 8.27 8.97 -39.26
N GLY A 425 8.55 9.85 -38.31
CA GLY A 425 9.16 11.16 -38.55
C GLY A 425 10.57 11.05 -39.13
N THR A 426 11.42 10.19 -38.56
CA THR A 426 12.77 9.93 -39.12
C THR A 426 12.74 9.18 -40.44
N GLN A 427 11.78 8.30 -40.65
CA GLN A 427 11.57 7.65 -41.95
C GLN A 427 11.15 8.67 -43.05
N ASN A 428 10.24 9.61 -42.75
CA ASN A 428 9.86 10.66 -43.66
C ASN A 428 11.03 11.60 -44.02
N ILE A 429 11.85 11.96 -43.03
CA ILE A 429 13.04 12.77 -43.28
C ILE A 429 14.08 11.98 -44.09
N LEU A 430 14.28 10.71 -43.78
CA LEU A 430 15.18 9.82 -44.54
C LEU A 430 14.70 9.59 -45.98
N ILE A 431 13.39 9.41 -46.21
CA ILE A 431 12.81 9.26 -47.54
C ILE A 431 13.05 10.52 -48.39
N VAL A 432 12.92 11.71 -47.78
CA VAL A 432 13.20 12.98 -48.44
C VAL A 432 14.69 13.18 -48.75
N ILE A 433 15.57 12.76 -47.84
CA ILE A 433 17.04 12.88 -48.01
C ILE A 433 17.58 11.77 -48.92
N ILE A 434 17.08 10.56 -48.79
CA ILE A 434 17.53 9.39 -49.57
C ILE A 434 17.04 9.44 -51.02
N GLY A 435 15.94 10.13 -51.30
CA GLY A 435 15.46 10.34 -52.67
C GLY A 435 16.42 11.12 -53.55
N LEU A 436 17.49 11.67 -52.98
CA LEU A 436 18.44 12.53 -53.71
C LEU A 436 19.89 12.01 -53.76
N ILE A 437 20.29 11.11 -52.92
CA ILE A 437 21.71 10.67 -52.88
C ILE A 437 21.80 9.18 -52.60
N ILE A 438 22.13 8.38 -53.56
CA ILE A 438 22.91 7.16 -53.31
C ILE A 438 22.14 5.84 -53.13
N ILE A 439 21.83 5.25 -54.18
CA ILE A 439 21.40 3.85 -54.22
C ILE A 439 22.60 2.86 -54.10
N LEU A 440 23.81 3.23 -54.45
CA LEU A 440 24.92 2.26 -54.61
C LEU A 440 25.77 2.01 -53.35
N ILE A 441 25.96 2.99 -52.49
CA ILE A 441 26.77 2.81 -51.26
C ILE A 441 25.92 2.19 -50.14
N PHE A 442 24.60 2.33 -50.23
CA PHE A 442 23.67 1.95 -49.15
C PHE A 442 23.46 0.42 -49.01
N ILE A 443 23.50 -0.31 -50.12
CA ILE A 443 23.25 -1.76 -50.09
C ILE A 443 24.36 -2.50 -49.31
N LEU A 444 25.61 -2.10 -49.47
CA LEU A 444 26.73 -2.77 -48.80
C LEU A 444 26.79 -2.47 -47.30
N ILE A 445 26.59 -1.20 -46.93
CA ILE A 445 26.58 -0.78 -45.52
C ILE A 445 25.33 -1.31 -44.82
N PHE A 446 24.20 -1.38 -45.52
CA PHE A 446 22.95 -1.92 -45.01
C PHE A 446 23.06 -3.42 -44.64
N ILE A 447 23.70 -4.24 -45.49
CA ILE A 447 23.89 -5.67 -45.27
C ILE A 447 24.81 -5.91 -44.05
N ILE A 448 25.90 -5.16 -43.95
CA ILE A 448 26.82 -5.28 -42.80
C ILE A 448 26.15 -4.84 -41.49
N ARG A 449 25.38 -3.78 -41.49
CA ARG A 449 24.68 -3.32 -40.30
C ARG A 449 23.55 -4.24 -39.82
N ILE A 450 22.80 -4.85 -40.75
CA ILE A 450 21.78 -5.85 -40.41
C ILE A 450 22.43 -7.02 -39.65
N GLN A 451 23.59 -7.49 -40.10
CA GLN A 451 24.25 -8.63 -39.49
C GLN A 451 24.78 -8.30 -38.07
N ILE A 452 25.34 -7.11 -37.90
CA ILE A 452 25.81 -6.62 -36.59
C ILE A 452 24.64 -6.36 -35.63
N THR A 453 23.53 -5.79 -36.12
CA THR A 453 22.36 -5.49 -35.28
C THR A 453 21.63 -6.77 -34.86
N LYS A 454 21.55 -7.75 -35.75
CA LYS A 454 20.94 -9.05 -35.48
C LYS A 454 21.71 -9.83 -34.38
N ASN A 455 23.02 -9.78 -34.43
CA ASN A 455 23.86 -10.39 -33.42
C ASN A 455 23.82 -9.66 -32.06
N LYS A 456 23.64 -8.33 -32.07
CA LYS A 456 23.45 -7.56 -30.82
C LYS A 456 22.06 -7.79 -30.21
N MET A 457 21.02 -7.86 -31.03
CA MET A 457 19.65 -8.10 -30.59
C MET A 457 19.51 -9.50 -29.94
N LEU A 458 20.10 -10.52 -30.53
CA LEU A 458 20.12 -11.88 -29.96
C LEU A 458 20.86 -11.97 -28.62
N ARG A 459 21.93 -11.18 -28.44
CA ARG A 459 22.62 -11.09 -27.14
C ARG A 459 21.78 -10.36 -26.10
N PHE A 460 21.14 -9.26 -26.48
CA PHE A 460 20.31 -8.48 -25.57
C PHE A 460 19.05 -9.25 -25.10
N GLU A 461 18.36 -9.95 -26.01
CA GLU A 461 17.24 -10.84 -25.65
C GLU A 461 17.68 -11.96 -24.68
N SER A 462 18.88 -12.54 -24.92
CA SER A 462 19.42 -13.55 -24.03
C SER A 462 19.77 -13.02 -22.63
N GLU A 463 20.30 -11.79 -22.53
CA GLU A 463 20.62 -11.17 -21.24
C GLU A 463 19.36 -10.73 -20.49
N GLN A 464 18.37 -10.17 -21.20
CA GLN A 464 17.09 -9.77 -20.62
C GLN A 464 16.30 -10.98 -20.12
N GLN A 465 16.35 -12.10 -20.85
CA GLN A 465 15.70 -13.34 -20.44
C GLN A 465 16.35 -13.92 -19.16
N LYS A 466 17.68 -13.90 -19.08
CA LYS A 466 18.40 -14.33 -17.86
C LYS A 466 18.12 -13.43 -16.65
N ALA A 467 18.08 -12.10 -16.87
CA ALA A 467 17.75 -11.16 -15.79
C ALA A 467 16.31 -11.33 -15.29
N ASN A 468 15.35 -11.57 -16.20
CA ASN A 468 13.97 -11.84 -15.82
C ASN A 468 13.83 -13.16 -15.05
N ASP A 469 14.54 -14.22 -15.47
CA ASP A 469 14.55 -15.50 -14.77
C ASP A 469 15.14 -15.38 -13.35
N GLU A 470 16.19 -14.56 -13.20
CA GLU A 470 16.81 -14.29 -11.89
C GLU A 470 15.88 -13.47 -10.98
N ILE A 471 15.25 -12.43 -11.50
CA ILE A 471 14.23 -11.64 -10.78
C ILE A 471 13.05 -12.54 -10.38
N TYR A 472 12.58 -13.41 -11.28
CA TYR A 472 11.47 -14.31 -10.99
C TYR A 472 11.84 -15.33 -9.88
N SER A 473 13.07 -15.84 -9.92
CA SER A 473 13.58 -16.74 -8.88
C SER A 473 13.73 -16.04 -7.51
N LEU A 474 14.17 -14.77 -7.51
CA LEU A 474 14.29 -13.96 -6.30
C LEU A 474 12.92 -13.60 -5.72
N MET A 475 11.94 -13.24 -6.57
CA MET A 475 10.56 -12.98 -6.13
C MET A 475 9.91 -14.21 -5.52
N LEU A 476 10.09 -15.39 -6.12
CA LEU A 476 9.56 -16.65 -5.57
C LEU A 476 10.20 -16.97 -4.20
N ARG A 477 11.52 -16.75 -4.07
CA ARG A 477 12.22 -16.92 -2.78
C ARG A 477 11.76 -15.92 -1.72
N GLN A 478 11.52 -14.68 -2.12
CA GLN A 478 11.02 -13.64 -1.22
C GLN A 478 9.59 -13.92 -0.78
N GLN A 479 8.73 -14.36 -1.70
CA GLN A 479 7.36 -14.73 -1.40
C GLN A 479 7.28 -15.93 -0.44
N ALA A 480 8.12 -16.94 -0.64
CA ALA A 480 8.24 -18.07 0.27
C ALA A 480 8.73 -17.65 1.68
N LYS A 481 9.72 -16.74 1.76
CA LYS A 481 10.19 -16.21 3.05
C LYS A 481 9.15 -15.35 3.78
N VAL A 482 8.37 -14.56 3.05
CA VAL A 482 7.28 -13.74 3.62
C VAL A 482 6.18 -14.64 4.19
N GLU A 483 5.84 -15.73 3.50
CA GLU A 483 4.84 -16.68 3.97
C GLU A 483 5.32 -17.46 5.21
N GLU A 484 6.59 -17.87 5.21
CA GLU A 484 7.24 -18.49 6.38
C GLU A 484 7.29 -17.51 7.59
N GLY A 485 7.62 -16.24 7.32
CA GLY A 485 7.63 -15.19 8.35
C GLY A 485 6.23 -14.90 8.91
N ARG A 486 5.19 -14.93 8.08
CA ARG A 486 3.79 -14.78 8.51
C ARG A 486 3.34 -15.91 9.44
N LEU A 487 3.76 -17.15 9.15
CA LEU A 487 3.42 -18.30 9.99
C LEU A 487 4.11 -18.23 11.34
N LEU A 488 5.41 -17.87 11.36
CA LEU A 488 6.18 -17.69 12.58
C LEU A 488 5.62 -16.55 13.45
N GLU A 489 5.24 -15.44 12.82
CA GLU A 489 4.69 -14.28 13.52
C GLU A 489 3.29 -14.57 14.12
N ARG A 490 2.44 -15.30 13.41
CA ARG A 490 1.17 -15.78 13.95
C ARG A 490 1.37 -16.67 15.20
N HIS A 491 2.36 -17.53 15.16
CA HIS A 491 2.65 -18.41 16.31
C HIS A 491 3.15 -17.59 17.50
N ARG A 492 4.06 -16.64 17.26
CA ARG A 492 4.58 -15.72 18.30
C ARG A 492 3.46 -14.88 18.92
N ILE A 493 2.55 -14.35 18.09
CA ILE A 493 1.38 -13.57 18.54
C ILE A 493 0.47 -14.40 19.46
N SER A 494 0.23 -15.67 19.08
CA SER A 494 -0.60 -16.57 19.89
C SER A 494 0.02 -16.83 21.26
N GLU A 495 1.35 -16.99 21.33
CA GLU A 495 2.06 -17.19 22.61
C GLU A 495 2.08 -15.91 23.46
N GLU A 496 2.35 -14.74 22.86
CA GLU A 496 2.35 -13.46 23.58
C GLU A 496 0.95 -13.08 24.12
N LEU A 497 -0.10 -13.37 23.36
CA LEU A 497 -1.49 -13.21 23.81
C LEU A 497 -1.79 -14.08 25.01
N HIS A 498 -1.39 -15.35 24.95
CA HIS A 498 -1.67 -16.31 26.01
C HIS A 498 -0.86 -16.01 27.29
N ASP A 499 0.45 -15.82 27.16
CA ASP A 499 1.34 -15.77 28.32
C ASP A 499 1.50 -14.35 28.90
N GLY A 500 1.42 -13.33 28.03
CA GLY A 500 1.60 -11.95 28.46
C GLY A 500 0.31 -11.26 28.92
N ILE A 501 -0.74 -11.37 28.17
CA ILE A 501 -1.91 -10.51 28.28
C ILE A 501 -3.01 -11.18 29.11
N LEU A 502 -3.30 -12.46 28.88
CA LEU A 502 -4.26 -13.20 29.68
C LEU A 502 -3.85 -13.28 31.16
N ASN A 503 -2.54 -13.50 31.41
CA ASN A 503 -2.04 -13.56 32.80
C ASN A 503 -2.13 -12.20 33.51
N LYS A 504 -1.90 -11.08 32.79
CA LYS A 504 -2.07 -9.73 33.34
C LYS A 504 -3.53 -9.38 33.61
N LEU A 505 -4.42 -9.80 32.70
CA LEU A 505 -5.86 -9.61 32.86
C LEU A 505 -6.42 -10.39 34.04
N SER A 506 -5.98 -11.63 34.21
CA SER A 506 -6.32 -12.48 35.33
C SER A 506 -5.83 -11.86 36.67
N GLY A 507 -4.61 -11.30 36.66
CA GLY A 507 -4.07 -10.58 37.82
C GLY A 507 -4.86 -9.31 38.15
N SER A 508 -5.29 -8.55 37.15
CA SER A 508 -6.10 -7.33 37.32
C SER A 508 -7.50 -7.66 37.82
N ARG A 509 -8.10 -8.75 37.34
CA ARG A 509 -9.38 -9.26 37.83
C ARG A 509 -9.29 -9.64 39.31
N LEU A 510 -8.26 -10.44 39.70
CA LEU A 510 -8.04 -10.82 41.07
C LEU A 510 -7.81 -9.60 41.96
N GLY A 511 -7.08 -8.57 41.51
CA GLY A 511 -6.89 -7.31 42.22
C GLY A 511 -8.21 -6.56 42.48
N LEU A 512 -9.12 -6.52 41.51
CA LEU A 512 -10.46 -5.94 41.70
C LEU A 512 -11.36 -6.80 42.62
N GLU A 513 -11.19 -8.09 42.59
CA GLU A 513 -11.88 -9.03 43.48
C GLU A 513 -11.49 -8.79 44.95
N PHE A 514 -10.19 -8.56 45.20
CA PHE A 514 -9.70 -8.16 46.54
C PHE A 514 -10.24 -6.79 46.99
N LEU A 515 -10.33 -5.79 46.09
CA LEU A 515 -10.92 -4.48 46.40
C LEU A 515 -12.43 -4.53 46.63
N SER A 516 -13.13 -5.55 46.11
CA SER A 516 -14.56 -5.77 46.39
C SER A 516 -14.85 -6.35 47.78
N MET A 517 -13.83 -6.81 48.47
CA MET A 517 -13.93 -7.35 49.82
C MET A 517 -13.81 -6.28 50.93
N ASP A 518 -13.54 -5.03 50.59
CA ASP A 518 -13.45 -3.93 51.53
C ASP A 518 -14.83 -3.26 51.74
N GLU A 519 -15.33 -3.23 53.01
CA GLU A 519 -16.73 -2.99 53.37
C GLU A 519 -17.15 -1.51 53.36
N SER A 520 -17.11 -0.80 52.25
CA SER A 520 -17.83 0.46 52.13
C SER A 520 -19.00 0.34 51.13
N ASN A 521 -20.18 0.53 51.66
CA ASN A 521 -21.46 0.04 51.15
C ASN A 521 -22.02 0.67 49.82
N SER A 522 -21.26 1.44 49.07
CA SER A 522 -21.78 2.04 47.81
C SER A 522 -21.15 1.49 46.53
N ASN A 523 -20.04 0.76 46.63
CA ASN A 523 -19.28 0.33 45.48
C ASN A 523 -19.42 -1.17 45.09
N LYS A 524 -20.05 -1.96 45.92
CA LYS A 524 -20.11 -3.43 45.77
C LYS A 524 -20.79 -3.93 44.48
N LYS A 525 -21.84 -3.24 44.04
CA LYS A 525 -22.54 -3.61 42.78
C LYS A 525 -21.74 -3.30 41.53
N ASN A 526 -20.96 -2.24 41.53
CA ASN A 526 -20.15 -1.82 40.40
C ASN A 526 -18.87 -2.63 40.28
N TYR A 527 -18.27 -3.05 41.37
CA TYR A 527 -17.09 -3.92 41.41
C TYR A 527 -17.40 -5.31 40.83
N SER A 528 -18.49 -5.94 41.24
CA SER A 528 -18.89 -7.26 40.74
C SER A 528 -19.23 -7.22 39.24
N PHE A 529 -19.77 -6.10 38.74
CA PHE A 529 -20.01 -5.92 37.33
C PHE A 529 -18.72 -5.89 36.52
N TYR A 530 -17.71 -5.12 36.96
CA TYR A 530 -16.43 -5.05 36.25
C TYR A 530 -15.61 -6.34 36.33
N ILE A 531 -15.70 -7.07 37.44
CA ILE A 531 -15.06 -8.39 37.55
C ILE A 531 -15.67 -9.36 36.52
N ASN A 532 -16.99 -9.34 36.40
CA ASN A 532 -17.68 -10.19 35.40
C ASN A 532 -17.36 -9.79 33.97
N GLU A 533 -17.21 -8.49 33.69
CA GLU A 533 -16.78 -8.00 32.37
C GLU A 533 -15.33 -8.43 32.05
N ILE A 534 -14.42 -8.29 33.02
CA ILE A 534 -13.04 -8.76 32.85
C ILE A 534 -13.00 -10.27 32.61
N GLN A 535 -13.83 -11.04 33.30
CA GLN A 535 -13.94 -12.48 33.06
C GLN A 535 -14.46 -12.81 31.64
N SER A 536 -15.36 -11.96 31.10
CA SER A 536 -15.84 -12.12 29.72
C SER A 536 -14.74 -11.83 28.71
N ILE A 537 -14.03 -10.73 28.89
CA ILE A 537 -12.90 -10.33 28.05
C ILE A 537 -11.78 -11.40 28.10
N GLU A 538 -11.50 -11.94 29.29
CA GLU A 538 -10.52 -13.02 29.46
C GLU A 538 -10.90 -14.28 28.65
N ARG A 539 -12.19 -14.65 28.62
CA ARG A 539 -12.69 -15.76 27.79
C ARG A 539 -12.55 -15.48 26.30
N GLU A 540 -13.00 -14.31 25.86
CA GLU A 540 -12.93 -13.92 24.43
C GLU A 540 -11.49 -13.86 23.92
N ILE A 541 -10.57 -13.42 24.75
CA ILE A 541 -9.14 -13.40 24.42
C ILE A 541 -8.57 -14.80 24.34
N ARG A 542 -8.97 -15.66 25.24
CA ARG A 542 -8.55 -17.06 25.24
C ARG A 542 -9.04 -17.74 23.95
N ASP A 543 -10.29 -17.46 23.58
CA ASP A 543 -10.90 -17.98 22.36
C ASP A 543 -10.19 -17.42 21.11
N LEU A 544 -9.88 -16.13 21.08
CA LEU A 544 -9.13 -15.48 19.97
C LEU A 544 -7.68 -16.00 19.86
N SER A 545 -7.01 -16.21 21.00
CA SER A 545 -5.69 -16.84 21.05
C SER A 545 -5.72 -18.28 20.53
N HIS A 546 -6.76 -19.04 20.91
CA HIS A 546 -6.99 -20.37 20.40
C HIS A 546 -7.36 -20.36 18.90
N GLU A 547 -8.14 -19.40 18.43
CA GLU A 547 -8.51 -19.26 17.02
C GLU A 547 -7.29 -18.88 16.15
N LEU A 548 -6.44 -17.99 16.61
CA LEU A 548 -5.17 -17.66 15.95
C LEU A 548 -4.19 -18.84 15.93
N LYS A 549 -4.18 -19.66 16.98
CA LYS A 549 -3.38 -20.89 17.05
C LYS A 549 -3.96 -22.00 16.19
N ASN A 550 -5.28 -22.06 16.08
CA ASN A 550 -6.04 -23.16 15.50
C ASN A 550 -6.38 -23.01 14.02
N THR A 551 -6.04 -21.92 13.35
CA THR A 551 -6.23 -21.80 11.88
C THR A 551 -5.38 -22.82 11.08
N LEU A 552 -4.53 -23.61 11.72
CA LEU A 552 -3.88 -24.79 11.12
C LEU A 552 -4.24 -26.12 11.80
N LEU A 553 -4.73 -26.07 13.05
CA LEU A 553 -5.17 -27.25 13.79
C LEU A 553 -6.34 -26.80 14.66
N ASP A 554 -7.60 -26.99 14.22
CA ASP A 554 -8.77 -26.94 15.09
C ASP A 554 -8.50 -27.87 16.27
N ALA A 555 -8.35 -27.34 17.49
CA ALA A 555 -7.96 -28.11 18.66
C ALA A 555 -9.01 -29.17 19.07
N ASP A 556 -10.23 -29.09 18.52
CA ASP A 556 -11.28 -30.11 18.68
C ASP A 556 -11.34 -31.12 17.51
N LYS A 557 -10.61 -30.91 16.43
CA LYS A 557 -10.53 -31.90 15.34
C LYS A 557 -9.23 -32.68 15.46
N ASN A 558 -9.34 -33.99 15.67
CA ASN A 558 -8.24 -34.92 15.58
C ASN A 558 -7.49 -34.69 14.24
N PHE A 559 -6.15 -34.72 14.25
CA PHE A 559 -5.28 -34.54 13.07
C PHE A 559 -5.76 -35.33 11.86
N ILE A 560 -6.28 -36.54 12.06
CA ILE A 560 -6.85 -37.37 11.01
C ILE A 560 -8.09 -36.74 10.37
N THR A 561 -8.94 -36.10 11.14
CA THR A 561 -10.14 -35.44 10.60
C THR A 561 -9.75 -34.27 9.70
N ILE A 562 -8.72 -33.51 10.04
CA ILE A 562 -8.20 -32.43 9.20
C ILE A 562 -7.59 -32.99 7.92
N LEU A 563 -6.87 -34.10 8.02
CA LEU A 563 -6.27 -34.77 6.88
C LEU A 563 -7.35 -35.36 5.95
N GLU A 564 -8.34 -36.01 6.51
CA GLU A 564 -9.49 -36.57 5.75
C GLU A 564 -10.26 -35.47 5.02
N GLU A 565 -10.56 -34.36 5.69
CA GLU A 565 -11.26 -33.23 5.10
C GLU A 565 -10.48 -32.64 3.91
N TYR A 566 -9.18 -32.49 4.05
CA TYR A 566 -8.32 -32.05 2.96
C TYR A 566 -8.35 -33.01 1.78
N ILE A 567 -8.14 -34.30 2.04
CA ILE A 567 -8.09 -35.34 0.99
C ILE A 567 -9.42 -35.49 0.30
N HIS A 568 -10.52 -35.47 1.07
CA HIS A 568 -11.88 -35.53 0.54
C HIS A 568 -12.15 -34.35 -0.42
N ASN A 569 -11.75 -33.15 -0.06
CA ASN A 569 -11.91 -32.01 -0.93
C ASN A 569 -11.08 -32.11 -2.21
N GLN A 570 -9.85 -32.62 -2.13
CA GLN A 570 -9.01 -32.86 -3.30
C GLN A 570 -9.57 -33.99 -4.19
N SER A 571 -10.06 -35.03 -3.58
CA SER A 571 -10.69 -36.15 -4.27
C SER A 571 -11.92 -35.71 -5.09
N LYS A 572 -12.79 -34.88 -4.49
CA LYS A 572 -13.96 -34.32 -5.20
C LYS A 572 -13.56 -33.41 -6.37
N LEU A 573 -12.53 -32.60 -6.20
CA LEU A 573 -12.07 -31.64 -7.22
C LEU A 573 -11.38 -32.34 -8.40
N ASN A 574 -10.68 -33.43 -8.14
CA ASN A 574 -9.80 -34.08 -9.12
C ASN A 574 -10.25 -35.53 -9.47
N ALA A 575 -11.42 -35.93 -9.01
CA ALA A 575 -12.11 -37.21 -9.35
C ALA A 575 -11.26 -38.49 -9.14
N PHE A 576 -10.56 -38.60 -7.98
CA PHE A 576 -9.85 -39.82 -7.58
C PHE A 576 -10.46 -40.43 -6.31
N ALA A 577 -10.38 -41.75 -6.14
CA ALA A 577 -10.76 -42.46 -4.92
C ALA A 577 -9.61 -42.40 -3.89
N TYR A 578 -9.93 -42.36 -2.61
CA TYR A 578 -8.92 -42.40 -1.56
C TYR A 578 -9.27 -43.34 -0.42
N SER A 579 -8.24 -43.83 0.28
CA SER A 579 -8.37 -44.57 1.54
C SER A 579 -7.28 -44.13 2.53
N ILE A 580 -7.66 -43.97 3.79
CA ILE A 580 -6.74 -43.71 4.89
C ILE A 580 -6.87 -44.87 5.89
N ASN A 581 -5.80 -45.62 6.04
CA ASN A 581 -5.76 -46.80 6.92
C ASN A 581 -4.84 -46.52 8.09
N GLN A 582 -5.30 -46.75 9.31
CA GLN A 582 -4.46 -46.74 10.51
C GLN A 582 -4.31 -48.16 11.03
N ASN A 583 -3.08 -48.64 10.99
CA ASN A 583 -2.71 -49.90 11.64
C ASN A 583 -2.21 -49.58 13.06
N ASN A 584 -2.96 -49.93 14.09
CA ASN A 584 -2.83 -49.55 15.50
C ASN A 584 -3.47 -48.19 15.85
N VAL A 585 -3.92 -48.05 17.09
CA VAL A 585 -4.48 -46.79 17.59
C VAL A 585 -3.33 -45.79 17.76
N ILE A 586 -3.35 -44.75 16.93
CA ILE A 586 -2.36 -43.64 17.02
C ILE A 586 -3.02 -42.56 17.88
N PHE A 587 -2.46 -42.28 19.04
CA PHE A 587 -2.84 -41.14 19.87
C PHE A 587 -2.18 -39.87 19.33
N TRP A 588 -2.87 -39.17 18.43
CA TRP A 588 -2.35 -37.97 17.78
C TRP A 588 -2.12 -36.81 18.75
N GLU A 589 -2.75 -36.83 19.90
CA GLU A 589 -2.58 -35.85 20.98
C GLU A 589 -1.15 -35.90 21.58
N ASP A 590 -0.55 -37.10 21.59
CA ASP A 590 0.81 -37.30 22.13
C ASP A 590 1.90 -36.96 21.12
N ILE A 591 1.56 -36.71 19.85
CA ILE A 591 2.51 -36.37 18.80
C ILE A 591 2.70 -34.85 18.76
N ASN A 592 3.95 -34.41 18.77
CA ASN A 592 4.33 -32.99 18.71
C ASN A 592 3.70 -32.31 17.48
N ASP A 593 3.13 -31.12 17.69
CA ASP A 593 2.49 -30.33 16.64
C ASP A 593 3.43 -30.00 15.47
N TYR A 594 4.73 -29.82 15.76
CA TYR A 594 5.72 -29.62 14.70
C TYR A 594 5.83 -30.83 13.76
N ILE A 595 5.71 -32.04 14.27
CA ILE A 595 5.67 -33.26 13.47
C ILE A 595 4.38 -33.30 12.65
N LYS A 596 3.23 -33.03 13.27
CA LYS A 596 1.91 -33.02 12.60
C LYS A 596 1.87 -32.02 11.45
N ILE A 597 2.36 -30.81 11.66
CA ILE A 597 2.39 -29.75 10.64
C ILE A 597 3.27 -30.15 9.45
N ASN A 598 4.48 -30.65 9.72
CA ASN A 598 5.36 -31.04 8.63
C ASN A 598 4.83 -32.29 7.91
N LEU A 599 4.27 -33.25 8.62
CA LEU A 599 3.62 -34.42 8.03
C LEU A 599 2.43 -34.01 7.14
N TYR A 600 1.57 -33.13 7.61
CA TYR A 600 0.47 -32.61 6.81
C TYR A 600 0.97 -31.98 5.50
N ARG A 601 2.03 -31.18 5.57
CA ARG A 601 2.62 -30.57 4.38
C ARG A 601 3.27 -31.56 3.43
N ILE A 602 3.89 -32.61 3.96
CA ILE A 602 4.45 -33.71 3.14
C ILE A 602 3.34 -34.43 2.40
N ILE A 603 2.23 -34.76 3.10
CA ILE A 603 1.08 -35.42 2.49
C ILE A 603 0.43 -34.52 1.44
N GLN A 604 0.28 -33.22 1.72
CA GLN A 604 -0.21 -32.26 0.73
C GLN A 604 0.63 -32.27 -0.55
N GLU A 605 1.92 -32.20 -0.42
CA GLU A 605 2.85 -32.19 -1.57
C GLU A 605 2.79 -33.51 -2.34
N ALA A 606 2.72 -34.65 -1.63
CA ALA A 606 2.59 -35.96 -2.27
C ALA A 606 1.30 -36.08 -3.08
N ILE A 607 0.18 -35.65 -2.51
CA ILE A 607 -1.12 -35.62 -3.20
C ILE A 607 -1.10 -34.68 -4.39
N GLN A 608 -0.52 -33.51 -4.27
CA GLN A 608 -0.36 -32.58 -5.39
C GLN A 608 0.49 -33.14 -6.51
N ASN A 609 1.56 -33.87 -6.17
CA ASN A 609 2.39 -34.55 -7.15
C ASN A 609 1.59 -35.63 -7.88
N THR A 610 0.78 -36.41 -7.16
CA THR A 610 -0.10 -37.41 -7.76
C THR A 610 -1.13 -36.79 -8.71
N ILE A 611 -1.77 -35.67 -8.29
CA ILE A 611 -2.75 -34.96 -9.13
C ILE A 611 -2.08 -34.38 -10.39
N LYS A 612 -0.93 -33.74 -10.24
CA LYS A 612 -0.26 -33.05 -11.36
C LYS A 612 0.42 -34.01 -12.34
N HIS A 613 0.98 -35.08 -11.82
CA HIS A 613 1.94 -35.88 -12.59
C HIS A 613 1.54 -37.32 -12.79
N ALA A 614 0.79 -37.92 -11.85
CA ALA A 614 0.54 -39.39 -11.89
C ALA A 614 -0.74 -39.78 -12.63
N LYS A 615 -1.77 -38.91 -12.73
CA LYS A 615 -3.11 -39.25 -13.23
C LYS A 615 -3.66 -40.49 -12.59
N ALA A 616 -3.50 -40.66 -11.28
CA ALA A 616 -3.93 -41.81 -10.52
C ALA A 616 -5.45 -41.82 -10.36
N ASN A 617 -6.05 -43.01 -10.32
CA ASN A 617 -7.45 -43.22 -10.01
C ASN A 617 -7.70 -43.40 -8.51
N SER A 618 -6.67 -43.82 -7.77
CA SER A 618 -6.75 -44.01 -6.31
C SER A 618 -5.45 -43.63 -5.59
N ILE A 619 -5.64 -43.13 -4.36
CA ILE A 619 -4.54 -42.81 -3.42
C ILE A 619 -4.82 -43.52 -2.10
N THR A 620 -3.86 -44.29 -1.59
CA THR A 620 -3.93 -44.95 -0.30
C THR A 620 -2.88 -44.40 0.64
N ILE A 621 -3.29 -44.00 1.86
CA ILE A 621 -2.40 -43.55 2.90
C ILE A 621 -2.48 -44.50 4.07
N ASN A 622 -1.37 -45.16 4.38
CA ASN A 622 -1.25 -46.06 5.52
C ASN A 622 -0.43 -45.37 6.63
N LEU A 623 -0.98 -45.35 7.82
CA LEU A 623 -0.35 -44.74 9.00
C LEU A 623 -0.17 -45.82 10.06
N SER A 624 1.03 -45.93 10.63
CA SER A 624 1.29 -46.92 11.69
C SER A 624 2.42 -46.42 12.61
N ILE A 625 2.47 -46.88 13.85
CA ILE A 625 3.58 -46.65 14.76
C ILE A 625 4.28 -47.99 14.98
N ASN A 626 5.59 -48.02 14.68
CA ASN A 626 6.47 -49.16 14.90
C ASN A 626 7.74 -48.74 15.67
N SER A 627 7.96 -49.36 16.83
CA SER A 627 9.17 -49.14 17.64
C SER A 627 9.50 -47.65 17.86
N ASN A 628 8.51 -46.86 18.30
CA ASN A 628 8.59 -45.41 18.53
C ASN A 628 8.85 -44.56 17.29
N ASN A 629 8.57 -45.08 16.11
CA ASN A 629 8.62 -44.32 14.85
C ASN A 629 7.23 -44.27 14.24
N LEU A 630 6.84 -43.11 13.75
CA LEU A 630 5.67 -42.91 12.91
C LEU A 630 6.06 -43.30 11.48
N CYS A 631 5.39 -44.34 10.98
CA CYS A 631 5.55 -44.81 9.61
C CYS A 631 4.37 -44.37 8.79
N VAL A 632 4.63 -43.68 7.69
CA VAL A 632 3.63 -43.17 6.74
C VAL A 632 3.95 -43.70 5.36
N GLU A 633 2.97 -44.33 4.73
CA GLU A 633 3.11 -44.82 3.37
C GLU A 633 2.00 -44.23 2.51
N ILE A 634 2.37 -43.55 1.42
CA ILE A 634 1.45 -42.93 0.45
C ILE A 634 1.63 -43.67 -0.87
N ILE A 635 0.57 -44.24 -1.36
CA ILE A 635 0.59 -45.09 -2.58
C ILE A 635 -0.42 -44.52 -3.56
N ASP A 636 -0.01 -44.31 -4.80
CA ASP A 636 -0.87 -44.02 -5.92
C ASP A 636 -0.78 -45.12 -7.01
N ASP A 637 -1.86 -45.28 -7.75
CA ASP A 637 -1.97 -46.23 -8.87
C ASP A 637 -1.72 -45.56 -10.24
N GLY A 638 -1.02 -44.42 -10.26
CA GLY A 638 -0.84 -43.60 -11.45
C GLY A 638 0.24 -44.09 -12.41
N MET A 639 0.69 -43.21 -13.29
CA MET A 639 1.64 -43.52 -14.34
C MET A 639 3.05 -43.90 -13.85
N GLY A 640 3.40 -43.56 -12.59
CA GLY A 640 4.71 -43.76 -12.04
C GLY A 640 5.82 -43.02 -12.84
N PHE A 641 7.04 -43.20 -12.41
CA PHE A 641 8.21 -42.62 -13.08
C PHE A 641 9.43 -43.51 -12.83
N ASP A 642 10.48 -43.34 -13.65
CA ASP A 642 11.75 -44.02 -13.48
C ASP A 642 12.53 -43.42 -12.31
N SER A 643 12.52 -44.09 -11.17
CA SER A 643 13.22 -43.68 -9.95
C SER A 643 14.73 -43.71 -10.01
N THR A 644 15.34 -44.26 -11.09
CA THR A 644 16.79 -44.30 -11.27
C THR A 644 17.33 -43.02 -11.89
N GLN A 645 16.50 -42.21 -12.56
CA GLN A 645 16.90 -40.91 -13.07
C GLN A 645 16.77 -39.85 -11.95
N LYS A 646 17.82 -39.05 -11.74
CA LYS A 646 17.81 -37.92 -10.80
C LYS A 646 16.76 -36.88 -11.24
N ASN A 647 15.51 -37.03 -10.83
CA ASN A 647 14.48 -36.05 -11.06
C ASN A 647 14.55 -34.98 -9.95
N GLU A 648 15.22 -33.87 -10.22
CA GLU A 648 15.31 -32.70 -9.33
C GLU A 648 14.03 -31.85 -9.38
N GLY A 649 12.85 -32.45 -9.23
CA GLY A 649 11.59 -31.72 -9.11
C GLY A 649 11.52 -30.99 -7.75
N ILE A 650 11.18 -29.70 -7.76
CA ILE A 650 11.05 -28.84 -6.55
C ILE A 650 10.20 -29.51 -5.46
N GLY A 651 9.16 -30.27 -5.83
CA GLY A 651 8.30 -30.96 -4.91
C GLY A 651 8.99 -32.07 -4.12
N LEU A 652 9.80 -32.88 -4.76
CA LEU A 652 10.57 -33.94 -4.09
C LEU A 652 11.65 -33.39 -3.17
N VAL A 653 12.32 -32.29 -3.57
CA VAL A 653 13.29 -31.57 -2.74
C VAL A 653 12.61 -30.99 -1.48
N ASN A 654 11.39 -30.48 -1.60
CA ASN A 654 10.61 -30.00 -0.47
C ASN A 654 10.25 -31.13 0.50
N ILE A 655 9.81 -32.25 0.02
CA ILE A 655 9.51 -33.45 0.82
C ILE A 655 10.78 -33.89 1.58
N GLU A 656 11.89 -34.05 0.89
CA GLU A 656 13.18 -34.43 1.47
C GLU A 656 13.65 -33.45 2.55
N SER A 657 13.60 -32.14 2.28
CA SER A 657 13.97 -31.09 3.24
C SER A 657 13.11 -31.17 4.51
N ARG A 658 11.80 -31.41 4.40
CA ARG A 658 10.91 -31.51 5.55
C ARG A 658 11.16 -32.78 6.35
N ILE A 659 11.38 -33.91 5.68
CA ILE A 659 11.70 -35.19 6.35
C ILE A 659 13.03 -35.07 7.10
N SER A 660 14.04 -34.44 6.51
CA SER A 660 15.32 -34.17 7.15
C SER A 660 15.19 -33.29 8.40
N LYS A 661 14.32 -32.27 8.37
CA LYS A 661 14.01 -31.45 9.55
C LYS A 661 13.37 -32.25 10.70
N LEU A 662 12.62 -33.30 10.36
CA LEU A 662 12.03 -34.24 11.31
C LEU A 662 13.00 -35.35 11.73
N LYS A 663 14.24 -35.33 11.32
CA LYS A 663 15.24 -36.39 11.50
C LYS A 663 14.73 -37.76 11.03
N GLY A 664 13.82 -37.74 10.06
CA GLY A 664 13.20 -38.93 9.48
C GLY A 664 13.99 -39.48 8.29
N ALA A 665 13.54 -40.63 7.84
CA ALA A 665 14.03 -41.28 6.61
C ALA A 665 12.87 -41.52 5.63
N TYR A 666 13.15 -41.53 4.34
CA TYR A 666 12.15 -41.84 3.34
C TYR A 666 12.70 -42.79 2.24
N LYS A 667 11.80 -43.47 1.58
CA LYS A 667 12.08 -44.30 0.42
C LYS A 667 10.94 -44.13 -0.60
N ILE A 668 11.30 -43.87 -1.84
CA ILE A 668 10.37 -43.82 -2.97
C ILE A 668 10.58 -45.07 -3.82
N LYS A 669 9.48 -45.75 -4.14
CA LYS A 669 9.40 -46.82 -5.13
C LYS A 669 8.43 -46.41 -6.20
N SER A 670 8.86 -46.26 -7.43
CA SER A 670 8.03 -45.95 -8.57
C SER A 670 8.48 -46.72 -9.79
N GLU A 671 7.53 -47.23 -10.52
CA GLU A 671 7.72 -47.93 -11.80
C GLU A 671 6.73 -47.39 -12.82
N ILE A 672 7.17 -47.22 -14.06
CA ILE A 672 6.30 -46.72 -15.13
C ILE A 672 5.07 -47.60 -15.28
N LYS A 673 3.90 -47.00 -15.25
CA LYS A 673 2.57 -47.62 -15.31
C LYS A 673 2.16 -48.49 -14.11
N LYS A 674 2.88 -48.40 -13.00
CA LYS A 674 2.54 -49.13 -11.76
C LYS A 674 2.35 -48.27 -10.54
N GLY A 675 2.36 -46.92 -10.74
CA GLY A 675 2.18 -45.94 -9.67
C GLY A 675 3.42 -45.68 -8.86
N THR A 676 3.26 -44.96 -7.75
CA THR A 676 4.32 -44.57 -6.84
C THR A 676 3.96 -44.90 -5.39
N ALA A 677 4.92 -45.40 -4.63
CA ALA A 677 4.84 -45.56 -3.18
C ALA A 677 5.95 -44.73 -2.50
N LEU A 678 5.53 -43.76 -1.68
CA LEU A 678 6.39 -42.96 -0.80
C LEU A 678 6.28 -43.50 0.61
N MET A 679 7.35 -44.06 1.13
CA MET A 679 7.47 -44.53 2.50
C MET A 679 8.26 -43.54 3.33
N ILE A 680 7.77 -43.16 4.50
CA ILE A 680 8.37 -42.16 5.39
C ILE A 680 8.41 -42.75 6.81
N ILE A 681 9.54 -42.56 7.49
CA ILE A 681 9.74 -42.99 8.87
C ILE A 681 10.19 -41.78 9.68
N ILE A 682 9.43 -41.39 10.70
CA ILE A 682 9.69 -40.22 11.54
C ILE A 682 9.86 -40.70 12.99
N PRO A 683 10.98 -40.42 13.67
CA PRO A 683 11.14 -40.74 15.08
C PRO A 683 10.23 -39.84 15.93
N LEU A 684 9.55 -40.40 16.94
CA LEU A 684 8.65 -39.70 17.84
C LEU A 684 9.30 -39.28 19.16
N SER A 685 10.63 -39.32 19.23
CA SER A 685 11.41 -38.92 20.44
C SER A 685 12.01 -37.54 20.28
#